data_6412f100166f044a82795dc2e02a396d
#
_entry.id   6412f100166f044a82795dc2e02a396d
#
_cell.length_a   1.000
_cell.length_b   1.000
_cell.length_c   1.000
_cell.angle_alpha   90.00
_cell.angle_beta   90.00
_cell.angle_gamma   90.00
#
_symmetry.space_group_name_H-M   'P 1'
#
loop_
_entity.id
_entity.type
_entity.pdbx_description
1 polymer ?
#
loop_
_entity_poly.entity_id
_entity_poly.type
_entity_poly.pdbx_seq_one_letter_code
_entity_poly.pdbx_strand_id
1 'polypeptide(L)'
;MAVISKDIGATVCQAGQALKELYVIGAGSISAQFSGGEITLGKGDIIGIQDILTGFHSCTYTVLKPVTLLPYPYESADKLFQLLESKPDVAHLFFTAQIRTACAVIRYCMQLYTQCQEAYESLTGSYQEYRSICTQNSISPQQLPDMDTLEPYSSEDMIPDWLLPYYETFQALDKNVKSAFYQHPSLLTGFLLQACENIGRAFICCTDISEYLQENMKFLLSENHMDLTDLYSNLYFKLTGRKQDTTLIRTKLSNIFDALGKAPWIDRPLYQNRLEEYNKLIVSRDTTDSTATEDRSALSELDHALDTILEYGKCDEALCLHFHEVLDDFRALVDKNDTGDEARRIRNNLSKDYYEIYKEVLLESLHSRRPAPIPVKLFLNFGFVDTEIAGAENASYLLSIAERFHGDSRKGIYTLPEWFQAIYNGDKEPSRNEFDMDYAAALHEQRTSGKISAADESRMLHSSSDKVLFELENVFPQVNKMTFGRVSTFCPILSEHNILKSLSDALVTPQRISDALRTIRNVDFCAYYRETVYTNDACGISREFVQTEILPDFILMPNVGTRGAMWQEIEGKRRTTPARMMLSAFLLENLDLILTRLTGEFRWEMCKRIQGARWNDISEMSLTSEYCDYAQFFKKNNDLSPDAKEKIKTSLQKAKNSFKELFVMDYITWITYEGKGAPHLNKVVRNIMFNYCPFSGKLRDELKTHPLYKDIIERYGLRTKQKLHHYDMLCGKLKKQGFPIPDEIQDQMDFLTL
;
A
#
# COMPACT_ATOMS: atom_id res chain seq x y z
N MET A 1 48.42 -2.62 14.35
CA MET A 1 47.54 -3.80 14.51
C MET A 1 47.65 -4.62 13.26
N ALA A 2 47.79 -5.94 13.36
CA ALA A 2 47.84 -6.80 12.18
C ALA A 2 46.40 -6.94 11.61
N VAL A 3 46.26 -6.71 10.34
CA VAL A 3 44.97 -6.88 9.63
C VAL A 3 44.77 -8.37 9.40
N ILE A 4 43.56 -8.86 9.72
CA ILE A 4 43.19 -10.27 9.52
C ILE A 4 42.25 -10.34 8.32
N SER A 5 42.58 -11.18 7.35
CA SER A 5 41.68 -11.47 6.21
C SER A 5 41.12 -12.88 6.37
N LYS A 6 39.83 -13.05 6.06
CA LYS A 6 39.14 -14.35 6.04
C LYS A 6 38.28 -14.48 4.81
N ASP A 7 38.23 -15.71 4.29
CA ASP A 7 37.45 -16.06 3.09
C ASP A 7 36.01 -16.48 3.44
N ILE A 8 35.18 -16.59 2.41
CA ILE A 8 33.77 -16.97 2.52
C ILE A 8 33.64 -18.32 3.25
N GLY A 9 32.66 -18.41 4.16
CA GLY A 9 32.36 -19.60 4.95
C GLY A 9 33.24 -19.76 6.21
N ALA A 10 34.29 -18.93 6.37
CA ALA A 10 35.12 -19.01 7.56
C ALA A 10 34.40 -18.46 8.80
N THR A 11 34.47 -19.17 9.92
CA THR A 11 33.98 -18.68 11.20
C THR A 11 35.00 -17.72 11.82
N VAL A 12 34.53 -16.55 12.30
CA VAL A 12 35.34 -15.56 12.99
C VAL A 12 35.34 -15.82 14.50
N CYS A 13 34.15 -15.91 15.09
CA CYS A 13 33.91 -16.23 16.49
C CYS A 13 32.67 -17.11 16.61
N GLN A 14 32.56 -17.89 17.68
CA GLN A 14 31.40 -18.72 17.96
C GLN A 14 30.65 -18.22 19.20
N ALA A 15 29.34 -18.39 19.22
CA ALA A 15 28.51 -18.13 20.38
C ALA A 15 29.04 -18.89 21.63
N GLY A 16 29.04 -18.23 22.79
CA GLY A 16 29.58 -18.79 24.03
C GLY A 16 31.09 -18.68 24.19
N GLN A 17 31.87 -18.27 23.19
CA GLN A 17 33.30 -17.99 23.34
C GLN A 17 33.52 -16.70 24.17
N ALA A 18 34.55 -16.70 25.00
CA ALA A 18 34.97 -15.52 25.76
C ALA A 18 35.38 -14.38 24.81
N LEU A 19 34.86 -13.18 25.05
CA LEU A 19 35.18 -11.96 24.33
C LEU A 19 36.58 -11.49 24.68
N LYS A 20 37.55 -11.78 23.83
CA LYS A 20 38.96 -11.35 24.00
C LYS A 20 39.36 -10.19 23.11
N GLU A 21 38.68 -10.08 21.97
CA GLU A 21 38.92 -9.06 20.97
C GLU A 21 37.59 -8.64 20.33
N LEU A 22 37.51 -7.36 20.02
CA LEU A 22 36.44 -6.79 19.16
C LEU A 22 37.02 -6.62 17.77
N TYR A 23 36.27 -6.95 16.71
CA TYR A 23 36.78 -6.85 15.35
C TYR A 23 36.00 -5.82 14.56
N VAL A 24 36.68 -4.74 14.12
CA VAL A 24 36.10 -3.76 13.20
C VAL A 24 36.15 -4.33 11.78
N ILE A 25 35.02 -4.35 11.09
CA ILE A 25 34.94 -4.79 9.70
C ILE A 25 35.40 -3.68 8.77
N GLY A 26 36.60 -3.84 8.17
CA GLY A 26 37.16 -2.88 7.21
C GLY A 26 36.57 -3.00 5.81
N ALA A 27 36.31 -4.24 5.38
CA ALA A 27 35.68 -4.58 4.10
C ALA A 27 34.98 -5.93 4.19
N GLY A 28 34.03 -6.20 3.28
CA GLY A 28 33.29 -7.45 3.20
C GLY A 28 32.01 -7.44 4.04
N SER A 29 31.43 -8.62 4.28
CA SER A 29 30.22 -8.80 5.11
C SER A 29 30.23 -10.14 5.86
N ILE A 30 29.58 -10.16 7.00
CA ILE A 30 29.54 -11.27 7.95
C ILE A 30 28.11 -11.50 8.38
N SER A 31 27.67 -12.75 8.44
CA SER A 31 26.44 -13.15 9.14
C SER A 31 26.73 -13.28 10.63
N ALA A 32 25.93 -12.63 11.47
CA ALA A 32 25.89 -12.81 12.90
C ALA A 32 24.65 -13.64 13.25
N GLN A 33 24.84 -14.92 13.55
CA GLN A 33 23.78 -15.89 13.86
C GLN A 33 23.60 -16.00 15.36
N PHE A 34 22.37 -15.88 15.83
CA PHE A 34 21.95 -16.05 17.24
C PHE A 34 20.75 -17.00 17.32
N SER A 35 20.31 -17.42 18.51
CA SER A 35 19.26 -18.44 18.68
C SER A 35 17.97 -18.15 17.94
N GLY A 36 17.57 -16.89 17.81
CA GLY A 36 16.32 -16.48 17.16
C GLY A 36 16.45 -16.03 15.71
N GLY A 37 17.66 -16.11 15.09
CA GLY A 37 17.84 -15.71 13.71
C GLY A 37 19.23 -15.23 13.33
N GLU A 38 19.30 -14.38 12.31
CA GLU A 38 20.58 -13.85 11.83
C GLU A 38 20.44 -12.40 11.31
N ILE A 39 21.52 -11.63 11.45
CA ILE A 39 21.69 -10.31 10.86
C ILE A 39 23.00 -10.23 10.08
N THR A 40 23.05 -9.34 9.08
CA THR A 40 24.26 -9.09 8.31
C THR A 40 24.98 -7.86 8.82
N LEU A 41 26.26 -8.02 9.17
CA LEU A 41 27.20 -6.96 9.51
C LEU A 41 28.08 -6.62 8.31
N GLY A 42 28.36 -5.32 8.12
CA GLY A 42 29.13 -4.83 6.98
C GLY A 42 30.27 -3.89 7.39
N LYS A 43 30.86 -3.23 6.39
CA LYS A 43 31.96 -2.27 6.62
C LYS A 43 31.63 -1.24 7.70
N GLY A 44 32.50 -1.11 8.69
CA GLY A 44 32.40 -0.18 9.81
C GLY A 44 31.55 -0.70 10.98
N ASP A 45 31.00 -1.92 10.91
CA ASP A 45 30.39 -2.59 12.06
C ASP A 45 31.46 -3.29 12.87
N ILE A 46 31.13 -3.62 14.13
CA ILE A 46 32.07 -4.17 15.09
C ILE A 46 31.50 -5.48 15.63
N ILE A 47 32.22 -6.57 15.43
CA ILE A 47 31.88 -7.88 15.99
C ILE A 47 32.11 -7.86 17.50
N GLY A 48 31.11 -8.34 18.24
CA GLY A 48 31.17 -8.46 19.72
C GLY A 48 30.87 -7.17 20.49
N ILE A 49 30.50 -6.07 19.80
CA ILE A 49 30.20 -4.79 20.46
C ILE A 49 29.00 -4.89 21.41
N GLN A 50 28.00 -5.67 21.10
CA GLN A 50 26.82 -5.90 21.94
C GLN A 50 27.16 -6.75 23.19
N ASP A 51 28.29 -7.45 23.17
CA ASP A 51 28.66 -8.45 24.17
C ASP A 51 29.60 -7.89 25.26
N ILE A 52 29.88 -6.59 25.24
CA ILE A 52 30.80 -5.94 26.19
C ILE A 52 30.35 -6.00 27.66
N LEU A 53 29.05 -6.27 27.90
CA LEU A 53 28.54 -6.46 29.27
C LEU A 53 28.70 -7.90 29.76
N THR A 54 28.48 -8.86 28.88
CA THR A 54 28.49 -10.29 29.23
C THR A 54 29.88 -10.88 29.20
N GLY A 55 30.77 -10.34 28.37
CA GLY A 55 32.13 -10.87 28.13
C GLY A 55 32.17 -12.15 27.32
N PHE A 56 31.06 -12.55 26.70
CA PHE A 56 30.97 -13.73 25.86
C PHE A 56 30.18 -13.41 24.56
N HIS A 57 30.60 -13.96 23.44
CA HIS A 57 29.92 -13.76 22.19
C HIS A 57 28.51 -14.36 22.23
N SER A 58 27.49 -13.54 21.99
CA SER A 58 26.09 -13.96 21.85
C SER A 58 25.79 -14.55 20.48
N CYS A 59 26.62 -14.30 19.47
CA CYS A 59 26.43 -14.72 18.09
C CYS A 59 27.60 -15.58 17.60
N THR A 60 27.29 -16.48 16.64
CA THR A 60 28.30 -17.12 15.77
C THR A 60 28.46 -16.26 14.52
N TYR A 61 29.69 -15.88 14.19
CA TYR A 61 30.00 -14.98 13.08
C TYR A 61 30.63 -15.73 11.92
N THR A 62 29.94 -15.77 10.78
CA THR A 62 30.37 -16.47 9.56
C THR A 62 30.52 -15.50 8.39
N VAL A 63 31.61 -15.61 7.65
CA VAL A 63 31.94 -14.71 6.54
C VAL A 63 31.05 -15.00 5.33
N LEU A 64 30.27 -13.98 4.88
CA LEU A 64 29.43 -14.02 3.68
C LEU A 64 30.16 -13.54 2.41
N LYS A 65 31.02 -12.52 2.56
CA LYS A 65 31.91 -11.98 1.51
C LYS A 65 33.30 -11.81 2.10
N PRO A 66 34.38 -12.04 1.33
CA PRO A 66 35.75 -11.93 1.84
C PRO A 66 35.91 -10.69 2.71
N VAL A 67 36.43 -10.87 3.91
CA VAL A 67 36.40 -9.83 4.94
C VAL A 67 37.80 -9.46 5.38
N THR A 68 37.98 -8.15 5.66
CA THR A 68 39.16 -7.60 6.30
C THR A 68 38.77 -7.12 7.70
N LEU A 69 39.41 -7.65 8.73
CA LEU A 69 39.15 -7.41 10.15
C LEU A 69 40.30 -6.69 10.82
N LEU A 70 39.95 -5.70 11.63
CA LEU A 70 40.89 -4.97 12.48
C LEU A 70 40.63 -5.35 13.94
N PRO A 71 41.50 -6.15 14.60
CA PRO A 71 41.28 -6.58 15.98
C PRO A 71 41.54 -5.45 16.96
N TYR A 72 40.64 -5.32 17.94
CA TYR A 72 40.77 -4.47 19.12
C TYR A 72 40.78 -5.33 20.38
N PRO A 73 41.87 -5.37 21.15
CA PRO A 73 41.92 -6.13 22.40
C PRO A 73 40.82 -5.69 23.36
N TYR A 74 40.11 -6.65 23.90
CA TYR A 74 39.07 -6.41 24.91
C TYR A 74 39.49 -7.09 26.22
N GLU A 75 39.63 -6.33 27.31
CA GLU A 75 39.95 -6.84 28.63
C GLU A 75 38.76 -6.71 29.59
N SER A 76 38.10 -5.56 29.58
CA SER A 76 36.86 -5.28 30.33
C SER A 76 36.13 -4.07 29.78
N ALA A 77 34.83 -3.95 30.12
CA ALA A 77 34.01 -2.78 29.77
C ALA A 77 34.67 -1.46 30.28
N ASP A 78 35.14 -1.42 31.51
CA ASP A 78 35.76 -0.23 32.11
C ASP A 78 36.97 0.26 31.32
N LYS A 79 37.86 -0.67 30.92
CA LYS A 79 39.03 -0.32 30.10
C LYS A 79 38.65 0.16 28.71
N LEU A 80 37.59 -0.44 28.11
CA LEU A 80 37.05 0.02 26.84
C LEU A 80 36.53 1.46 26.99
N PHE A 81 35.74 1.75 28.00
CA PHE A 81 35.20 3.10 28.23
C PHE A 81 36.28 4.15 28.43
N GLN A 82 37.33 3.84 29.22
CA GLN A 82 38.50 4.72 29.38
C GLN A 82 39.19 5.00 28.02
N LEU A 83 39.28 3.99 27.16
CA LEU A 83 39.82 4.17 25.81
C LEU A 83 38.93 5.10 24.96
N LEU A 84 37.60 4.91 24.98
CA LEU A 84 36.64 5.72 24.24
C LEU A 84 36.68 7.18 24.74
N GLU A 85 36.81 7.43 26.04
CA GLU A 85 36.97 8.75 26.62
C GLU A 85 38.22 9.48 26.11
N SER A 86 39.32 8.75 25.95
CA SER A 86 40.61 9.33 25.53
C SER A 86 40.73 9.53 24.02
N LYS A 87 39.89 8.87 23.20
CA LYS A 87 39.98 8.85 21.72
C LYS A 87 38.63 9.09 21.04
N PRO A 88 38.23 10.35 20.75
CA PRO A 88 36.93 10.68 20.15
C PRO A 88 36.63 9.99 18.80
N ASP A 89 37.67 9.76 17.97
CA ASP A 89 37.48 9.06 16.69
C ASP A 89 37.11 7.59 16.90
N VAL A 90 37.68 6.94 17.89
CA VAL A 90 37.33 5.56 18.27
C VAL A 90 35.93 5.54 18.89
N ALA A 91 35.63 6.49 19.77
CA ALA A 91 34.28 6.65 20.35
C ALA A 91 33.21 6.82 19.24
N HIS A 92 33.49 7.64 18.23
CA HIS A 92 32.60 7.80 17.08
C HIS A 92 32.36 6.47 16.36
N LEU A 93 33.38 5.69 16.09
CA LEU A 93 33.26 4.40 15.41
C LEU A 93 32.38 3.44 16.23
N PHE A 94 32.66 3.30 17.52
CA PHE A 94 31.91 2.40 18.41
C PHE A 94 30.45 2.83 18.55
N PHE A 95 30.22 4.11 18.82
CA PHE A 95 28.87 4.66 18.91
C PHE A 95 28.05 4.42 17.64
N THR A 96 28.64 4.66 16.47
CA THR A 96 27.96 4.48 15.19
C THR A 96 27.71 3.00 14.88
N ALA A 97 28.67 2.12 15.17
CA ALA A 97 28.52 0.68 14.99
C ALA A 97 27.42 0.13 15.90
N GLN A 98 27.38 0.55 17.18
CA GLN A 98 26.36 0.09 18.12
C GLN A 98 24.95 0.50 17.71
N ILE A 99 24.77 1.73 17.22
CA ILE A 99 23.48 2.19 16.68
C ILE A 99 23.04 1.31 15.51
N ARG A 100 23.95 1.03 14.56
CA ARG A 100 23.62 0.19 13.39
C ARG A 100 23.24 -1.22 13.79
N THR A 101 23.99 -1.82 14.72
CA THR A 101 23.68 -3.15 15.25
C THR A 101 22.33 -3.15 15.95
N ALA A 102 22.05 -2.15 16.80
CA ALA A 102 20.76 -2.01 17.47
C ALA A 102 19.60 -1.88 16.46
N CYS A 103 19.73 -0.98 15.47
CA CYS A 103 18.73 -0.85 14.41
C CYS A 103 18.51 -2.16 13.64
N ALA A 104 19.58 -2.89 13.32
CA ALA A 104 19.48 -4.14 12.56
C ALA A 104 18.75 -5.22 13.35
N VAL A 105 19.13 -5.44 14.62
CA VAL A 105 18.54 -6.47 15.48
C VAL A 105 17.07 -6.14 15.81
N ILE A 106 16.80 -4.90 16.22
CA ILE A 106 15.42 -4.49 16.57
C ILE A 106 14.50 -4.57 15.35
N ARG A 107 14.98 -4.12 14.17
CA ARG A 107 14.20 -4.24 12.93
C ARG A 107 13.91 -5.70 12.58
N TYR A 108 14.90 -6.56 12.72
CA TYR A 108 14.72 -8.00 12.52
C TYR A 108 13.67 -8.57 13.50
N CYS A 109 13.75 -8.23 14.78
CA CYS A 109 12.78 -8.64 15.80
C CYS A 109 11.34 -8.19 15.44
N MET A 110 11.17 -6.93 15.04
CA MET A 110 9.85 -6.40 14.63
C MET A 110 9.31 -7.10 13.36
N GLN A 111 10.18 -7.40 12.39
CA GLN A 111 9.79 -8.16 11.20
C GLN A 111 9.37 -9.58 11.57
N LEU A 112 10.13 -10.26 12.43
CA LEU A 112 9.80 -11.60 12.88
C LEU A 112 8.48 -11.62 13.67
N TYR A 113 8.23 -10.61 14.51
CA TYR A 113 6.95 -10.45 15.20
C TYR A 113 5.78 -10.25 14.22
N THR A 114 5.95 -9.41 13.21
CA THR A 114 4.93 -9.22 12.18
C THR A 114 4.62 -10.54 11.45
N GLN A 115 5.65 -11.29 11.06
CA GLN A 115 5.49 -12.60 10.44
C GLN A 115 4.78 -13.59 11.37
N CYS A 116 5.06 -13.52 12.67
CA CYS A 116 4.40 -14.34 13.68
C CYS A 116 2.90 -14.05 13.76
N GLN A 117 2.50 -12.78 13.78
CA GLN A 117 1.09 -12.39 13.77
C GLN A 117 0.39 -12.80 12.47
N GLU A 118 1.02 -12.58 11.32
CA GLU A 118 0.50 -13.01 10.02
C GLU A 118 0.33 -14.54 9.94
N ALA A 119 1.28 -15.29 10.49
CA ALA A 119 1.20 -16.76 10.55
C ALA A 119 0.03 -17.21 11.43
N TYR A 120 -0.16 -16.59 12.59
CA TYR A 120 -1.28 -16.87 13.48
C TYR A 120 -2.63 -16.57 12.81
N GLU A 121 -2.78 -15.38 12.21
CA GLU A 121 -4.01 -14.99 11.51
C GLU A 121 -4.31 -15.90 10.32
N SER A 122 -3.30 -16.26 9.55
CA SER A 122 -3.43 -17.17 8.42
C SER A 122 -3.84 -18.58 8.87
N LEU A 123 -3.24 -19.09 9.93
CA LEU A 123 -3.53 -20.40 10.49
C LEU A 123 -4.98 -20.47 11.01
N THR A 124 -5.35 -19.54 11.87
CA THR A 124 -6.70 -19.48 12.47
C THR A 124 -7.77 -19.18 11.43
N GLY A 125 -7.50 -18.26 10.51
CA GLY A 125 -8.40 -17.94 9.41
C GLY A 125 -8.63 -19.13 8.47
N SER A 126 -7.57 -19.84 8.09
CA SER A 126 -7.67 -21.03 7.24
C SER A 126 -8.42 -22.17 7.93
N TYR A 127 -8.24 -22.35 9.23
CA TYR A 127 -8.99 -23.36 9.99
C TYR A 127 -10.49 -23.02 10.09
N GLN A 128 -10.84 -21.78 10.34
CA GLN A 128 -12.23 -21.32 10.35
C GLN A 128 -12.89 -21.45 8.98
N GLU A 129 -12.16 -21.12 7.92
CA GLU A 129 -12.63 -21.27 6.55
C GLU A 129 -12.85 -22.74 6.18
N TYR A 130 -11.93 -23.65 6.57
CA TYR A 130 -12.11 -25.09 6.43
C TYR A 130 -13.43 -25.55 7.08
N ARG A 131 -13.72 -25.14 8.31
CA ARG A 131 -14.96 -25.48 9.02
C ARG A 131 -16.20 -24.94 8.29
N SER A 132 -16.12 -23.72 7.75
CA SER A 132 -17.19 -23.11 6.98
C SER A 132 -17.48 -23.90 5.70
N ILE A 133 -16.44 -24.27 4.94
CA ILE A 133 -16.59 -25.05 3.72
C ILE A 133 -17.16 -26.45 4.01
N CYS A 134 -16.70 -27.10 5.07
CA CYS A 134 -17.28 -28.37 5.51
C CYS A 134 -18.79 -28.24 5.79
N THR A 135 -19.20 -27.21 6.51
CA THR A 135 -20.60 -26.95 6.86
C THR A 135 -21.44 -26.69 5.61
N GLN A 136 -20.95 -25.87 4.67
CA GLN A 136 -21.64 -25.57 3.42
C GLN A 136 -21.88 -26.82 2.55
N ASN A 137 -20.97 -27.79 2.61
CA ASN A 137 -21.06 -29.02 1.83
C ASN A 137 -21.65 -30.20 2.63
N SER A 138 -22.23 -29.95 3.80
CA SER A 138 -22.77 -31.00 4.70
C SER A 138 -21.74 -32.11 5.00
N ILE A 139 -20.50 -31.71 5.28
CA ILE A 139 -19.41 -32.56 5.70
C ILE A 139 -19.11 -32.25 7.17
N SER A 140 -19.01 -33.27 8.01
CA SER A 140 -18.58 -33.07 9.41
C SER A 140 -17.10 -32.63 9.43
N PRO A 141 -16.75 -31.45 9.98
CA PRO A 141 -15.37 -30.99 10.05
C PRO A 141 -14.56 -31.87 10.99
N GLN A 142 -13.36 -32.21 10.61
CA GLN A 142 -12.37 -32.82 11.51
C GLN A 142 -11.78 -31.72 12.40
N GLN A 143 -11.44 -32.05 13.63
CA GLN A 143 -10.88 -31.11 14.58
C GLN A 143 -9.36 -31.28 14.66
N LEU A 144 -8.65 -30.19 14.75
CA LEU A 144 -7.24 -30.18 15.16
C LEU A 144 -7.21 -29.97 16.68
N PRO A 145 -6.62 -30.87 17.44
CA PRO A 145 -6.46 -30.69 18.88
C PRO A 145 -5.75 -29.37 19.18
N ASP A 146 -6.18 -28.69 20.23
CA ASP A 146 -5.60 -27.42 20.73
C ASP A 146 -5.72 -26.20 19.81
N MET A 147 -6.25 -26.35 18.60
CA MET A 147 -6.39 -25.24 17.65
C MET A 147 -7.42 -24.20 18.12
N ASP A 148 -8.47 -24.63 18.80
CA ASP A 148 -9.51 -23.73 19.34
C ASP A 148 -9.04 -22.93 20.58
N THR A 149 -7.91 -23.31 21.19
CA THR A 149 -7.29 -22.65 22.35
C THR A 149 -6.02 -21.85 21.97
N LEU A 150 -5.69 -21.82 20.69
CA LEU A 150 -4.52 -21.11 20.22
C LEU A 150 -4.69 -19.59 20.39
N GLU A 151 -3.79 -18.97 21.14
CA GLU A 151 -3.76 -17.53 21.37
C GLU A 151 -2.68 -16.85 20.54
N PRO A 152 -2.85 -15.57 20.14
CA PRO A 152 -1.80 -14.83 19.45
C PRO A 152 -0.60 -14.66 20.38
N TYR A 153 0.59 -14.64 19.79
CA TYR A 153 1.81 -14.39 20.56
C TYR A 153 1.72 -13.06 21.31
N SER A 154 1.94 -13.10 22.61
CA SER A 154 2.11 -11.92 23.45
C SER A 154 3.17 -12.19 24.50
N SER A 155 4.01 -11.22 24.79
CA SER A 155 5.06 -11.30 25.81
C SER A 155 5.19 -9.95 26.52
N GLU A 156 5.45 -10.00 27.82
CA GLU A 156 5.76 -8.79 28.62
C GLU A 156 7.14 -8.18 28.20
N ASP A 157 8.01 -9.02 27.63
CA ASP A 157 9.35 -8.63 27.17
C ASP A 157 9.39 -8.12 25.73
N MET A 158 8.23 -7.86 25.12
CA MET A 158 8.16 -7.31 23.76
C MET A 158 8.95 -6.02 23.61
N ILE A 159 9.62 -5.90 22.47
CA ILE A 159 10.34 -4.66 22.11
C ILE A 159 9.32 -3.54 21.89
N PRO A 160 9.43 -2.41 22.62
CA PRO A 160 8.53 -1.29 22.42
C PRO A 160 8.65 -0.68 21.02
N ASP A 161 7.53 -0.31 20.39
CA ASP A 161 7.49 0.27 19.04
C ASP A 161 8.33 1.54 18.88
N TRP A 162 8.53 2.29 19.95
CA TRP A 162 9.34 3.51 19.93
C TRP A 162 10.86 3.26 19.89
N LEU A 163 11.32 2.03 20.15
CA LEU A 163 12.74 1.73 20.31
C LEU A 163 13.50 1.79 18.98
N LEU A 164 12.93 1.29 17.89
CA LEU A 164 13.52 1.40 16.55
C LEU A 164 13.61 2.86 16.09
N PRO A 165 12.53 3.67 16.10
CA PRO A 165 12.60 5.09 15.79
C PRO A 165 13.59 5.87 16.67
N TYR A 166 13.75 5.49 17.92
CA TYR A 166 14.75 6.07 18.81
C TYR A 166 16.18 5.91 18.25
N TYR A 167 16.59 4.67 17.91
CA TYR A 167 17.92 4.43 17.33
C TYR A 167 18.08 5.00 15.92
N GLU A 168 17.04 4.98 15.09
CA GLU A 168 17.05 5.60 13.76
C GLU A 168 17.24 7.12 13.85
N THR A 169 16.67 7.76 14.86
CA THR A 169 16.90 9.19 15.15
C THR A 169 18.37 9.45 15.45
N PHE A 170 19.01 8.63 16.30
CA PHE A 170 20.44 8.74 16.57
C PHE A 170 21.29 8.48 15.32
N GLN A 171 20.89 7.52 14.49
CA GLN A 171 21.60 7.25 13.24
C GLN A 171 21.56 8.46 12.29
N ALA A 172 20.44 9.19 12.26
CA ALA A 172 20.22 10.35 11.42
C ALA A 172 20.84 11.66 11.95
N LEU A 173 21.29 11.71 13.22
CA LEU A 173 21.88 12.92 13.81
C LEU A 173 23.12 13.37 13.03
N ASP A 174 23.29 14.69 12.92
CA ASP A 174 24.50 15.31 12.39
C ASP A 174 25.75 14.93 13.20
N LYS A 175 26.91 14.87 12.53
CA LYS A 175 28.18 14.52 13.14
C LYS A 175 28.53 15.43 14.33
N ASN A 176 28.21 16.73 14.23
CA ASN A 176 28.50 17.69 15.31
C ASN A 176 27.64 17.43 16.55
N VAL A 177 26.37 17.02 16.35
CA VAL A 177 25.48 16.63 17.46
C VAL A 177 25.97 15.34 18.10
N LYS A 178 26.35 14.34 17.30
CA LYS A 178 26.96 13.10 17.82
C LYS A 178 28.23 13.37 18.64
N SER A 179 29.04 14.35 18.24
CA SER A 179 30.28 14.69 18.97
C SER A 179 30.02 15.17 20.40
N ALA A 180 28.82 15.68 20.71
CA ALA A 180 28.47 16.04 22.09
C ALA A 180 28.47 14.82 23.02
N PHE A 181 28.11 13.64 22.52
CA PHE A 181 28.20 12.39 23.30
C PHE A 181 29.64 12.01 23.63
N TYR A 182 30.58 12.29 22.72
CA TYR A 182 31.99 11.97 22.92
C TYR A 182 32.66 12.93 23.92
N GLN A 183 32.15 14.15 24.05
CA GLN A 183 32.59 15.14 24.99
C GLN A 183 32.04 14.90 26.41
N HIS A 184 31.04 14.05 26.55
CA HIS A 184 30.42 13.66 27.80
C HIS A 184 30.52 12.14 28.03
N PRO A 185 31.61 11.63 28.57
CA PRO A 185 31.90 10.21 28.73
C PRO A 185 30.75 9.41 29.38
N SER A 186 30.15 9.98 30.42
CA SER A 186 29.01 9.34 31.10
C SER A 186 27.77 9.14 30.21
N LEU A 187 27.50 10.07 29.30
CA LEU A 187 26.39 9.93 28.34
C LEU A 187 26.71 8.85 27.30
N LEU A 188 27.93 8.85 26.77
CA LEU A 188 28.38 7.83 25.83
C LEU A 188 28.35 6.45 26.46
N THR A 189 28.90 6.29 27.67
CA THR A 189 28.87 5.02 28.40
C THR A 189 27.46 4.55 28.67
N GLY A 190 26.59 5.42 29.20
CA GLY A 190 25.17 5.11 29.44
C GLY A 190 24.44 4.67 28.19
N PHE A 191 24.66 5.37 27.08
CA PHE A 191 24.06 5.00 25.79
C PHE A 191 24.53 3.62 25.29
N LEU A 192 25.83 3.35 25.33
CA LEU A 192 26.40 2.07 24.88
C LEU A 192 25.89 0.90 25.74
N LEU A 193 25.81 1.07 27.05
CA LEU A 193 25.28 0.08 27.98
C LEU A 193 23.80 -0.21 27.69
N GLN A 194 23.00 0.84 27.60
CA GLN A 194 21.57 0.71 27.27
C GLN A 194 21.34 0.04 25.91
N ALA A 195 22.17 0.35 24.90
CA ALA A 195 22.10 -0.29 23.61
C ALA A 195 22.44 -1.79 23.67
N CYS A 196 23.43 -2.19 24.48
CA CYS A 196 23.73 -3.60 24.72
C CYS A 196 22.54 -4.34 25.37
N GLU A 197 21.95 -3.75 26.41
CA GLU A 197 20.76 -4.31 27.07
C GLU A 197 19.58 -4.47 26.10
N ASN A 198 19.30 -3.44 25.30
CA ASN A 198 18.19 -3.49 24.33
C ASN A 198 18.44 -4.52 23.22
N ILE A 199 19.68 -4.68 22.75
CA ILE A 199 20.04 -5.72 21.78
C ILE A 199 19.87 -7.10 22.43
N GLY A 200 20.31 -7.28 23.68
CA GLY A 200 20.14 -8.53 24.42
C GLY A 200 18.67 -8.90 24.59
N ARG A 201 17.81 -7.95 24.95
CA ARG A 201 16.35 -8.15 25.03
C ARG A 201 15.76 -8.50 23.66
N ALA A 202 16.22 -7.85 22.59
CA ALA A 202 15.77 -8.17 21.24
C ALA A 202 16.17 -9.60 20.82
N PHE A 203 17.32 -10.09 21.19
CA PHE A 203 17.71 -11.50 20.96
C PHE A 203 16.81 -12.48 21.70
N ILE A 204 16.49 -12.19 22.98
CA ILE A 204 15.56 -13.01 23.76
C ILE A 204 14.19 -13.02 23.09
N CYS A 205 13.67 -11.84 22.76
CA CYS A 205 12.38 -11.72 22.08
C CYS A 205 12.34 -12.48 20.74
N CYS A 206 13.41 -12.41 19.93
CA CYS A 206 13.50 -13.18 18.69
C CYS A 206 13.51 -14.69 18.95
N THR A 207 14.17 -15.14 20.01
CA THR A 207 14.19 -16.57 20.39
C THR A 207 12.79 -17.04 20.77
N ASP A 208 12.11 -16.30 21.64
CA ASP A 208 10.75 -16.63 22.09
C ASP A 208 9.73 -16.65 20.94
N ILE A 209 9.82 -15.67 20.01
CA ILE A 209 8.97 -15.67 18.82
C ILE A 209 9.27 -16.86 17.92
N SER A 210 10.55 -17.21 17.76
CA SER A 210 10.95 -18.36 16.93
C SER A 210 10.46 -19.69 17.54
N GLU A 211 10.52 -19.84 18.87
CA GLU A 211 9.99 -20.99 19.57
C GLU A 211 8.46 -21.08 19.44
N TYR A 212 7.75 -19.97 19.63
CA TYR A 212 6.32 -19.91 19.40
C TYR A 212 5.95 -20.30 17.96
N LEU A 213 6.65 -19.79 16.97
CA LEU A 213 6.44 -20.15 15.57
C LEU A 213 6.67 -21.64 15.33
N GLN A 214 7.74 -22.23 15.87
CA GLN A 214 8.06 -23.66 15.73
C GLN A 214 6.99 -24.52 16.42
N GLU A 215 6.54 -24.15 17.61
CA GLU A 215 5.48 -24.87 18.31
C GLU A 215 4.16 -24.88 17.57
N ASN A 216 3.81 -23.75 16.91
CA ASN A 216 2.55 -23.62 16.18
C ASN A 216 2.61 -24.19 14.76
N MET A 217 3.82 -24.44 14.24
CA MET A 217 4.02 -25.09 12.96
C MET A 217 3.44 -26.49 12.88
N LYS A 218 3.35 -27.21 14.00
CA LYS A 218 2.71 -28.53 14.07
C LYS A 218 1.25 -28.52 13.55
N PHE A 219 0.57 -27.36 13.61
CA PHE A 219 -0.79 -27.23 13.07
C PHE A 219 -0.83 -27.05 11.55
N LEU A 220 0.25 -26.55 10.95
CA LEU A 220 0.37 -26.38 9.50
C LEU A 220 1.04 -27.56 8.82
N LEU A 221 2.05 -28.13 9.47
CA LEU A 221 2.84 -29.22 8.93
C LEU A 221 3.42 -30.07 10.07
N SER A 222 3.04 -31.34 10.15
CA SER A 222 3.50 -32.28 11.18
C SER A 222 3.79 -33.66 10.62
N GLU A 223 4.82 -34.33 11.16
CA GLU A 223 5.07 -35.74 10.85
C GLU A 223 4.17 -36.70 11.61
N ASN A 224 3.80 -36.33 12.83
CA ASN A 224 3.21 -37.25 13.79
C ASN A 224 1.74 -36.97 14.12
N HIS A 225 1.21 -35.83 13.68
CA HIS A 225 -0.15 -35.39 13.99
C HIS A 225 -0.84 -34.89 12.73
N MET A 226 -2.17 -34.97 12.70
CA MET A 226 -2.98 -34.37 11.67
C MET A 226 -2.77 -32.84 11.68
N ASP A 227 -2.52 -32.28 10.53
CA ASP A 227 -2.28 -30.85 10.32
C ASP A 227 -3.31 -30.22 9.36
N LEU A 228 -3.19 -28.91 9.12
CA LEU A 228 -4.11 -28.18 8.27
C LEU A 228 -4.03 -28.63 6.80
N THR A 229 -2.85 -29.03 6.34
CA THR A 229 -2.69 -29.57 4.97
C THR A 229 -3.41 -30.90 4.80
N ASP A 230 -3.41 -31.75 5.84
CA ASP A 230 -4.17 -33.01 5.86
C ASP A 230 -5.67 -32.76 5.87
N LEU A 231 -6.15 -31.78 6.65
CA LEU A 231 -7.57 -31.41 6.67
C LEU A 231 -8.09 -30.99 5.31
N TYR A 232 -7.36 -30.10 4.63
CA TYR A 232 -7.73 -29.63 3.30
C TYR A 232 -7.57 -30.73 2.24
N SER A 233 -6.55 -31.58 2.34
CA SER A 233 -6.38 -32.74 1.45
C SER A 233 -7.51 -33.75 1.60
N ASN A 234 -7.89 -34.06 2.85
CA ASN A 234 -9.04 -34.94 3.14
C ASN A 234 -10.37 -34.34 2.65
N LEU A 235 -10.54 -33.02 2.76
CA LEU A 235 -11.72 -32.34 2.23
C LEU A 235 -11.75 -32.38 0.71
N TYR A 236 -10.60 -32.18 0.06
CA TYR A 236 -10.45 -32.32 -1.38
C TYR A 236 -10.90 -33.70 -1.86
N PHE A 237 -10.46 -34.78 -1.19
CA PHE A 237 -10.88 -36.15 -1.51
C PHE A 237 -12.39 -36.37 -1.35
N LYS A 238 -12.97 -35.87 -0.27
CA LYS A 238 -14.41 -36.00 0.00
C LYS A 238 -15.25 -35.28 -1.04
N LEU A 239 -14.86 -34.08 -1.44
CA LEU A 239 -15.57 -33.29 -2.45
C LEU A 239 -15.41 -33.90 -3.85
N THR A 240 -14.20 -34.37 -4.21
CA THR A 240 -13.95 -35.06 -5.48
C THR A 240 -14.77 -36.36 -5.57
N GLY A 241 -14.87 -37.13 -4.50
CA GLY A 241 -15.70 -38.34 -4.45
C GLY A 241 -17.20 -38.04 -4.61
N ARG A 242 -17.64 -36.84 -4.25
CA ARG A 242 -19.02 -36.36 -4.44
C ARG A 242 -19.24 -35.63 -5.78
N LYS A 243 -18.23 -35.54 -6.64
CA LYS A 243 -18.24 -34.78 -7.91
C LYS A 243 -18.61 -33.31 -7.72
N GLN A 244 -18.21 -32.70 -6.60
CA GLN A 244 -18.38 -31.30 -6.31
C GLN A 244 -17.15 -30.51 -6.76
N ASP A 245 -17.31 -29.19 -6.97
CA ASP A 245 -16.21 -28.30 -7.35
C ASP A 245 -15.13 -28.27 -6.25
N THR A 246 -13.90 -28.59 -6.62
CA THR A 246 -12.71 -28.65 -5.74
C THR A 246 -11.74 -27.51 -5.98
N THR A 247 -12.03 -26.61 -6.91
CA THR A 247 -11.15 -25.52 -7.33
C THR A 247 -10.73 -24.64 -6.17
N LEU A 248 -11.68 -24.29 -5.28
CA LEU A 248 -11.40 -23.46 -4.10
C LEU A 248 -10.41 -24.15 -3.15
N ILE A 249 -10.61 -25.44 -2.88
CA ILE A 249 -9.74 -26.23 -1.95
C ILE A 249 -8.34 -26.36 -2.53
N ARG A 250 -8.23 -26.61 -3.82
CA ARG A 250 -6.95 -26.70 -4.54
C ARG A 250 -6.18 -25.39 -4.44
N THR A 251 -6.84 -24.27 -4.71
CA THR A 251 -6.23 -22.95 -4.57
C THR A 251 -5.77 -22.66 -3.13
N LYS A 252 -6.56 -23.06 -2.14
CA LYS A 252 -6.17 -22.89 -0.74
C LYS A 252 -4.98 -23.74 -0.34
N LEU A 253 -4.94 -25.02 -0.74
CA LEU A 253 -3.77 -25.88 -0.51
C LEU A 253 -2.52 -25.29 -1.17
N SER A 254 -2.60 -24.86 -2.42
CA SER A 254 -1.49 -24.20 -3.09
C SER A 254 -0.99 -22.98 -2.30
N ASN A 255 -1.90 -22.11 -1.87
CA ASN A 255 -1.54 -20.91 -1.09
C ASN A 255 -0.88 -21.25 0.25
N ILE A 256 -1.35 -22.33 0.93
CA ILE A 256 -0.73 -22.81 2.17
C ILE A 256 0.70 -23.29 1.89
N PHE A 257 0.90 -24.11 0.86
CA PHE A 257 2.24 -24.59 0.51
C PHE A 257 3.16 -23.47 0.05
N ASP A 258 2.67 -22.47 -0.69
CA ASP A 258 3.44 -21.30 -1.10
C ASP A 258 3.87 -20.44 0.10
N ALA A 259 2.99 -20.25 1.07
CA ALA A 259 3.30 -19.55 2.31
C ALA A 259 4.34 -20.31 3.14
N LEU A 260 4.16 -21.62 3.30
CA LEU A 260 5.11 -22.50 3.98
C LEU A 260 6.48 -22.50 3.28
N GLY A 261 6.52 -22.52 1.95
CA GLY A 261 7.75 -22.50 1.17
C GLY A 261 8.60 -21.24 1.37
N LYS A 262 7.96 -20.12 1.71
CA LYS A 262 8.62 -18.82 1.97
C LYS A 262 9.05 -18.66 3.44
N ALA A 263 8.52 -19.47 4.34
CA ALA A 263 8.78 -19.34 5.77
C ALA A 263 10.21 -19.80 6.13
N PRO A 264 11.05 -18.94 6.77
CA PRO A 264 12.44 -19.28 7.09
C PRO A 264 12.56 -20.32 8.20
N TRP A 265 11.53 -20.48 9.03
CA TRP A 265 11.48 -21.34 10.21
C TRP A 265 10.91 -22.75 9.96
N ILE A 266 10.54 -23.09 8.70
CA ILE A 266 9.96 -24.40 8.39
C ILE A 266 11.03 -25.49 8.28
N ASP A 267 10.68 -26.70 8.72
CA ASP A 267 11.47 -27.90 8.43
C ASP A 267 11.45 -28.19 6.92
N ARG A 268 12.55 -27.91 6.24
CA ARG A 268 12.67 -28.00 4.79
C ARG A 268 12.51 -29.44 4.25
N PRO A 269 13.11 -30.48 4.86
CA PRO A 269 12.88 -31.87 4.48
C PRO A 269 11.41 -32.27 4.57
N LEU A 270 10.74 -31.96 5.68
CA LEU A 270 9.34 -32.28 5.90
C LEU A 270 8.44 -31.56 4.89
N TYR A 271 8.67 -30.27 4.66
CA TYR A 271 7.97 -29.48 3.65
C TYR A 271 8.10 -30.08 2.25
N GLN A 272 9.30 -30.46 1.84
CA GLN A 272 9.53 -31.03 0.52
C GLN A 272 8.82 -32.38 0.35
N ASN A 273 8.86 -33.24 1.36
CA ASN A 273 8.15 -34.51 1.35
C ASN A 273 6.64 -34.31 1.21
N ARG A 274 6.03 -33.41 1.99
CA ARG A 274 4.60 -33.11 1.91
C ARG A 274 4.20 -32.46 0.60
N LEU A 275 5.01 -31.56 0.06
CA LEU A 275 4.79 -30.95 -1.25
C LEU A 275 4.83 -32.00 -2.36
N GLU A 276 5.75 -32.96 -2.29
CA GLU A 276 5.80 -34.10 -3.24
C GLU A 276 4.57 -34.99 -3.13
N GLU A 277 4.11 -35.30 -1.90
CA GLU A 277 2.88 -36.03 -1.66
C GLU A 277 1.67 -35.30 -2.24
N TYR A 278 1.55 -34.01 -1.96
CA TYR A 278 0.51 -33.16 -2.52
C TYR A 278 0.54 -33.13 -4.05
N ASN A 279 1.69 -32.96 -4.65
CA ASN A 279 1.85 -32.98 -6.10
C ASN A 279 1.52 -34.36 -6.69
N LYS A 280 1.91 -35.47 -6.04
CA LYS A 280 1.52 -36.82 -6.43
C LYS A 280 0.02 -37.04 -6.35
N LEU A 281 -0.64 -36.52 -5.34
CA LEU A 281 -2.09 -36.62 -5.17
C LEU A 281 -2.86 -35.87 -6.27
N ILE A 282 -2.35 -34.72 -6.71
CA ILE A 282 -2.91 -33.98 -7.83
C ILE A 282 -2.60 -34.65 -9.16
N VAL A 283 -1.34 -35.04 -9.39
CA VAL A 283 -0.87 -35.66 -10.65
C VAL A 283 -1.43 -37.05 -10.86
N SER A 284 -1.54 -37.90 -9.84
CA SER A 284 -2.05 -39.26 -9.97
C SER A 284 -3.52 -39.40 -10.36
N ARG A 285 -4.30 -38.29 -10.26
CA ARG A 285 -5.70 -38.25 -10.73
C ARG A 285 -5.91 -37.39 -11.96
N ASP A 286 -5.00 -36.46 -12.25
CA ASP A 286 -4.97 -35.73 -13.53
C ASP A 286 -4.61 -36.65 -14.71
N THR A 287 -4.08 -37.88 -14.44
CA THR A 287 -3.94 -38.93 -15.48
C THR A 287 -5.25 -39.66 -15.80
N THR A 288 -6.32 -39.43 -15.07
CA THR A 288 -7.66 -39.91 -15.41
C THR A 288 -8.62 -38.84 -15.92
N ASP A 289 -8.28 -37.55 -15.83
CA ASP A 289 -9.02 -36.44 -16.48
C ASP A 289 -8.11 -35.22 -16.76
N SER A 290 -7.83 -35.01 -17.99
CA SER A 290 -7.68 -33.78 -18.81
C SER A 290 -7.12 -32.43 -18.27
N THR A 291 -6.49 -32.26 -17.10
CA THR A 291 -6.10 -30.93 -16.62
C THR A 291 -4.67 -30.50 -16.90
N ALA A 292 -3.73 -31.43 -17.06
CA ALA A 292 -2.39 -31.09 -17.60
C ALA A 292 -2.45 -30.71 -19.09
N THR A 293 -3.55 -31.08 -19.76
CA THR A 293 -3.91 -30.64 -21.11
C THR A 293 -4.56 -29.25 -21.05
N GLU A 294 -5.27 -28.89 -19.97
CA GLU A 294 -5.95 -27.58 -19.84
C GLU A 294 -4.98 -26.44 -19.51
N ASP A 295 -4.00 -26.61 -18.60
CA ASP A 295 -3.00 -25.56 -18.34
C ASP A 295 -2.05 -25.36 -19.53
N ARG A 296 -1.65 -26.42 -20.25
CA ARG A 296 -0.95 -26.29 -21.51
C ARG A 296 -1.87 -25.76 -22.63
N SER A 297 -3.14 -26.11 -22.64
CA SER A 297 -4.10 -25.58 -23.60
C SER A 297 -4.44 -24.13 -23.27
N ALA A 298 -4.58 -23.75 -22.01
CA ALA A 298 -4.84 -22.38 -21.60
C ALA A 298 -3.63 -21.45 -21.87
N LEU A 299 -2.41 -21.89 -21.61
CA LEU A 299 -1.21 -21.15 -22.03
C LEU A 299 -1.06 -21.13 -23.55
N SER A 300 -1.48 -22.18 -24.27
CA SER A 300 -1.49 -22.20 -25.73
C SER A 300 -2.53 -21.24 -26.34
N GLU A 301 -3.57 -20.85 -25.60
CA GLU A 301 -4.46 -19.76 -26.02
C GLU A 301 -3.72 -18.40 -26.06
N LEU A 302 -2.67 -18.23 -25.26
CA LEU A 302 -1.84 -17.02 -25.27
C LEU A 302 -0.81 -17.03 -26.40
N ASP A 303 -0.44 -18.17 -26.95
CA ASP A 303 0.47 -18.25 -28.11
C ASP A 303 -0.09 -17.51 -29.34
N HIS A 304 -1.40 -17.40 -29.44
CA HIS A 304 -2.14 -16.64 -30.48
C HIS A 304 -2.93 -15.46 -29.93
N ALA A 305 -2.56 -14.99 -28.72
CA ALA A 305 -3.33 -13.94 -28.04
C ALA A 305 -3.41 -12.66 -28.86
N LEU A 306 -2.31 -12.26 -29.49
CA LEU A 306 -2.26 -11.05 -30.32
C LEU A 306 -3.20 -11.17 -31.52
N ASP A 307 -3.13 -12.26 -32.27
CA ASP A 307 -3.99 -12.46 -33.42
C ASP A 307 -5.47 -12.47 -33.02
N THR A 308 -5.80 -13.15 -31.91
CA THR A 308 -7.16 -13.19 -31.35
C THR A 308 -7.68 -11.79 -30.98
N ILE A 309 -6.83 -10.95 -30.37
CA ILE A 309 -7.17 -9.59 -29.95
C ILE A 309 -7.41 -8.70 -31.18
N LEU A 310 -6.49 -8.76 -32.16
CA LEU A 310 -6.57 -7.94 -33.37
C LEU A 310 -7.76 -8.34 -34.26
N GLU A 311 -8.01 -9.64 -34.38
CA GLU A 311 -9.16 -10.17 -35.12
C GLU A 311 -10.50 -9.82 -34.45
N TYR A 312 -10.55 -9.91 -33.09
CA TYR A 312 -11.72 -9.53 -32.32
C TYR A 312 -12.04 -8.03 -32.50
N GLY A 313 -11.04 -7.16 -32.40
CA GLY A 313 -11.18 -5.72 -32.58
C GLY A 313 -11.40 -5.30 -34.04
N LYS A 314 -11.28 -6.20 -35.02
CA LYS A 314 -11.32 -5.89 -36.46
C LYS A 314 -10.34 -4.76 -36.81
N CYS A 315 -9.15 -4.81 -36.23
CA CYS A 315 -8.13 -3.78 -36.41
C CYS A 315 -7.65 -3.71 -37.85
N ASP A 316 -7.22 -2.50 -38.28
CA ASP A 316 -6.65 -2.28 -39.59
C ASP A 316 -5.36 -3.06 -39.79
N GLU A 317 -5.13 -3.62 -40.99
CA GLU A 317 -3.96 -4.46 -41.30
C GLU A 317 -2.64 -3.72 -41.10
N ALA A 318 -2.60 -2.41 -41.41
CA ALA A 318 -1.42 -1.59 -41.22
C ALA A 318 -1.07 -1.40 -39.74
N LEU A 319 -2.08 -1.24 -38.87
CA LEU A 319 -1.92 -1.15 -37.42
C LEU A 319 -1.43 -2.49 -36.86
N CYS A 320 -1.99 -3.60 -37.34
CA CYS A 320 -1.58 -4.96 -36.94
C CYS A 320 -0.11 -5.20 -37.24
N LEU A 321 0.33 -4.91 -38.47
CA LEU A 321 1.73 -5.10 -38.87
C LEU A 321 2.68 -4.21 -38.04
N HIS A 322 2.33 -2.93 -37.87
CA HIS A 322 3.15 -2.02 -37.08
C HIS A 322 3.27 -2.44 -35.61
N PHE A 323 2.18 -2.93 -35.01
CA PHE A 323 2.22 -3.41 -33.61
C PHE A 323 3.10 -4.64 -33.45
N HIS A 324 3.06 -5.58 -34.42
CA HIS A 324 3.95 -6.73 -34.44
C HIS A 324 5.43 -6.30 -34.48
N GLU A 325 5.79 -5.38 -35.39
CA GLU A 325 7.15 -4.88 -35.52
C GLU A 325 7.65 -4.21 -34.21
N VAL A 326 6.82 -3.34 -33.62
CA VAL A 326 7.16 -2.64 -32.39
C VAL A 326 7.23 -3.58 -31.18
N LEU A 327 6.41 -4.64 -31.16
CA LEU A 327 6.44 -5.67 -30.14
C LEU A 327 7.72 -6.49 -30.20
N ASP A 328 8.19 -6.87 -31.40
CA ASP A 328 9.45 -7.58 -31.59
C ASP A 328 10.67 -6.70 -31.19
N ASP A 329 10.64 -5.43 -31.54
CA ASP A 329 11.63 -4.45 -31.05
C ASP A 329 11.63 -4.37 -29.51
N PHE A 330 10.45 -4.39 -28.87
CA PHE A 330 10.33 -4.37 -27.43
C PHE A 330 10.85 -5.66 -26.78
N ARG A 331 10.55 -6.83 -27.34
CA ARG A 331 11.11 -8.12 -26.87
C ARG A 331 12.64 -8.09 -26.85
N ALA A 332 13.25 -7.57 -27.92
CA ALA A 332 14.70 -7.45 -28.00
C ALA A 332 15.33 -6.50 -26.97
N LEU A 333 14.54 -5.57 -26.41
CA LEU A 333 15.00 -4.62 -25.38
C LEU A 333 14.82 -5.15 -23.94
N VAL A 334 13.82 -5.98 -23.69
CA VAL A 334 13.49 -6.49 -22.35
C VAL A 334 14.68 -7.20 -21.72
N ASP A 335 15.35 -8.06 -22.50
CA ASP A 335 16.51 -8.82 -22.05
C ASP A 335 17.72 -7.93 -21.68
N LYS A 336 17.79 -6.70 -22.22
CA LYS A 336 18.90 -5.78 -21.99
C LYS A 336 18.63 -4.79 -20.86
N ASN A 337 17.42 -4.76 -20.31
CA ASN A 337 16.98 -3.79 -19.29
C ASN A 337 17.32 -2.33 -19.69
N ASP A 338 17.19 -2.01 -20.98
CA ASP A 338 17.62 -0.75 -21.58
C ASP A 338 16.63 0.39 -21.20
N THR A 339 17.17 1.50 -20.72
CA THR A 339 16.44 2.71 -20.34
C THR A 339 16.75 3.92 -21.23
N GLY A 340 17.50 3.72 -22.31
CA GLY A 340 17.93 4.77 -23.24
C GLY A 340 16.79 5.41 -24.03
N ASP A 341 17.15 6.39 -24.87
CA ASP A 341 16.19 7.15 -25.68
C ASP A 341 15.46 6.26 -26.70
N GLU A 342 16.13 5.23 -27.21
CA GLU A 342 15.53 4.28 -28.13
C GLU A 342 14.49 3.41 -27.46
N ALA A 343 14.80 2.88 -26.28
CA ALA A 343 13.85 2.14 -25.47
C ALA A 343 12.60 2.99 -25.11
N ARG A 344 12.81 4.27 -24.84
CA ARG A 344 11.71 5.23 -24.63
C ARG A 344 10.86 5.42 -25.88
N ARG A 345 11.48 5.50 -27.06
CA ARG A 345 10.78 5.63 -28.34
C ARG A 345 9.91 4.40 -28.62
N ILE A 346 10.45 3.20 -28.44
CA ILE A 346 9.73 1.94 -28.63
C ILE A 346 8.54 1.86 -27.70
N ARG A 347 8.72 2.16 -26.39
CA ARG A 347 7.60 2.17 -25.42
C ARG A 347 6.53 3.20 -25.77
N ASN A 348 6.92 4.35 -26.31
CA ASN A 348 5.94 5.36 -26.74
C ASN A 348 5.15 4.90 -27.97
N ASN A 349 5.78 4.22 -28.92
CA ASN A 349 5.09 3.66 -30.07
C ASN A 349 4.12 2.55 -29.65
N LEU A 350 4.58 1.62 -28.81
CA LEU A 350 3.71 0.60 -28.21
C LEU A 350 2.50 1.20 -27.50
N SER A 351 2.68 2.27 -26.75
CA SER A 351 1.58 2.95 -26.07
C SER A 351 0.55 3.53 -27.04
N LYS A 352 0.99 4.06 -28.18
CA LYS A 352 0.08 4.60 -29.20
C LYS A 352 -0.72 3.51 -29.90
N ASP A 353 -0.02 2.46 -30.33
CA ASP A 353 -0.66 1.36 -31.04
C ASP A 353 -1.62 0.61 -30.10
N TYR A 354 -1.20 0.41 -28.84
CA TYR A 354 -2.07 -0.15 -27.80
C TYR A 354 -3.36 0.66 -27.64
N TYR A 355 -3.24 1.99 -27.61
CA TYR A 355 -4.42 2.85 -27.49
C TYR A 355 -5.39 2.68 -28.65
N GLU A 356 -4.88 2.64 -29.88
CA GLU A 356 -5.72 2.45 -31.07
C GLU A 356 -6.38 1.04 -31.09
N ILE A 357 -5.61 0.00 -30.77
CA ILE A 357 -6.13 -1.37 -30.66
C ILE A 357 -7.14 -1.45 -29.50
N TYR A 358 -6.84 -0.85 -28.35
CA TYR A 358 -7.75 -0.85 -27.19
C TYR A 358 -9.11 -0.23 -27.54
N LYS A 359 -9.09 0.86 -28.28
CA LYS A 359 -10.29 1.56 -28.75
C LYS A 359 -11.19 0.64 -29.60
N GLU A 360 -10.63 -0.02 -30.60
CA GLU A 360 -11.39 -0.91 -31.49
C GLU A 360 -11.91 -2.16 -30.74
N VAL A 361 -11.05 -2.78 -29.94
CA VAL A 361 -11.41 -3.96 -29.13
C VAL A 361 -12.47 -3.63 -28.09
N LEU A 362 -12.37 -2.48 -27.43
CA LEU A 362 -13.37 -2.02 -26.47
C LEU A 362 -14.73 -1.79 -27.14
N LEU A 363 -14.76 -1.05 -28.24
CA LEU A 363 -16.00 -0.78 -28.97
C LEU A 363 -16.68 -2.07 -29.43
N GLU A 364 -15.91 -3.02 -29.98
CA GLU A 364 -16.47 -4.32 -30.37
C GLU A 364 -17.00 -5.08 -29.15
N SER A 365 -16.31 -5.03 -28.01
CA SER A 365 -16.75 -5.69 -26.76
C SER A 365 -18.06 -5.10 -26.21
N LEU A 366 -18.27 -3.78 -26.37
CA LEU A 366 -19.51 -3.10 -25.97
C LEU A 366 -20.69 -3.38 -26.91
N HIS A 367 -20.40 -3.60 -28.19
CA HIS A 367 -21.44 -3.91 -29.19
C HIS A 367 -21.78 -5.40 -29.27
N SER A 368 -20.83 -6.27 -28.93
CA SER A 368 -20.97 -7.70 -29.05
C SER A 368 -21.91 -8.28 -27.99
N ARG A 369 -22.81 -9.17 -28.42
CA ARG A 369 -23.61 -9.97 -27.50
C ARG A 369 -22.91 -11.24 -27.02
N ARG A 370 -21.74 -11.55 -27.58
CA ARG A 370 -20.96 -12.74 -27.21
C ARG A 370 -19.93 -12.33 -26.14
N PRO A 371 -19.66 -13.20 -25.15
CA PRO A 371 -18.59 -12.93 -24.17
C PRO A 371 -17.25 -12.84 -24.89
N ALA A 372 -16.43 -11.88 -24.51
CA ALA A 372 -15.10 -11.72 -25.07
C ALA A 372 -14.22 -12.94 -24.71
N PRO A 373 -13.37 -13.40 -25.65
CA PRO A 373 -12.37 -14.44 -25.37
C PRO A 373 -11.43 -14.06 -24.23
N ILE A 374 -10.80 -15.04 -23.58
CA ILE A 374 -9.89 -14.79 -22.45
C ILE A 374 -8.76 -13.82 -22.82
N PRO A 375 -8.04 -13.95 -23.95
CA PRO A 375 -7.01 -12.99 -24.34
C PRO A 375 -7.52 -11.54 -24.42
N VAL A 376 -8.74 -11.35 -24.92
CA VAL A 376 -9.39 -10.03 -25.00
C VAL A 376 -9.71 -9.48 -23.60
N LYS A 377 -10.21 -10.31 -22.68
CA LYS A 377 -10.47 -9.91 -21.30
C LYS A 377 -9.18 -9.51 -20.59
N LEU A 378 -8.11 -10.27 -20.79
CA LEU A 378 -6.80 -9.95 -20.24
C LEU A 378 -6.29 -8.61 -20.78
N PHE A 379 -6.39 -8.42 -22.09
CA PHE A 379 -5.96 -7.19 -22.76
C PHE A 379 -6.69 -5.96 -22.24
N LEU A 380 -8.01 -6.04 -22.09
CA LEU A 380 -8.82 -4.92 -21.61
C LEU A 380 -8.58 -4.59 -20.13
N ASN A 381 -8.31 -5.59 -19.28
CA ASN A 381 -8.16 -5.40 -17.83
C ASN A 381 -6.73 -5.20 -17.38
N PHE A 382 -5.75 -5.80 -18.05
CA PHE A 382 -4.37 -5.86 -17.58
C PHE A 382 -3.34 -5.36 -18.60
N GLY A 383 -3.75 -5.14 -19.82
CA GLY A 383 -2.86 -4.87 -20.94
C GLY A 383 -2.52 -6.12 -21.73
N PHE A 384 -1.65 -6.00 -22.71
CA PHE A 384 -1.22 -7.14 -23.53
C PHE A 384 -0.34 -8.08 -22.69
N VAL A 385 -0.72 -9.35 -22.65
CA VAL A 385 0.00 -10.40 -21.91
C VAL A 385 0.67 -11.33 -22.91
N ASP A 386 1.98 -11.31 -22.89
CA ASP A 386 2.84 -12.17 -23.69
C ASP A 386 3.61 -13.11 -22.75
N THR A 387 3.57 -14.43 -23.02
CA THR A 387 4.16 -15.44 -22.14
C THR A 387 5.69 -15.35 -22.05
N GLU A 388 6.36 -14.90 -23.12
CA GLU A 388 7.82 -14.75 -23.15
C GLU A 388 8.27 -13.51 -22.36
N ILE A 389 7.49 -12.42 -22.42
CA ILE A 389 7.80 -11.16 -21.75
C ILE A 389 7.35 -11.16 -20.29
N ALA A 390 6.15 -11.66 -20.01
CA ALA A 390 5.59 -11.71 -18.66
C ALA A 390 6.12 -12.86 -17.80
N GLY A 391 6.65 -13.89 -18.44
CA GLY A 391 6.99 -15.17 -17.81
C GLY A 391 5.76 -16.07 -17.62
N ALA A 392 5.96 -17.38 -17.69
CA ALA A 392 4.90 -18.38 -17.65
C ALA A 392 4.09 -18.33 -16.33
N GLU A 393 4.74 -18.06 -15.20
CA GLU A 393 4.11 -17.98 -13.89
C GLU A 393 3.12 -16.79 -13.83
N ASN A 394 3.54 -15.61 -14.28
CA ASN A 394 2.70 -14.43 -14.31
C ASN A 394 1.55 -14.60 -15.31
N ALA A 395 1.79 -15.17 -16.46
CA ALA A 395 0.76 -15.46 -17.46
C ALA A 395 -0.29 -16.44 -16.92
N SER A 396 0.13 -17.52 -16.28
CA SER A 396 -0.75 -18.49 -15.62
C SER A 396 -1.59 -17.85 -14.51
N TYR A 397 -0.97 -17.00 -13.67
CA TYR A 397 -1.70 -16.25 -12.66
C TYR A 397 -2.80 -15.36 -13.27
N LEU A 398 -2.47 -14.60 -14.33
CA LEU A 398 -3.44 -13.74 -15.01
C LEU A 398 -4.61 -14.50 -15.61
N LEU A 399 -4.33 -15.65 -16.24
CA LEU A 399 -5.35 -16.56 -16.75
C LEU A 399 -6.29 -17.02 -15.61
N SER A 400 -5.74 -17.35 -14.45
CA SER A 400 -6.53 -17.83 -13.30
C SER A 400 -7.49 -16.77 -12.74
N ILE A 401 -7.19 -15.48 -12.91
CA ILE A 401 -8.02 -14.36 -12.42
C ILE A 401 -8.85 -13.68 -13.52
N ALA A 402 -8.63 -13.98 -14.80
CA ALA A 402 -9.25 -13.29 -15.92
C ALA A 402 -10.78 -13.22 -15.83
N GLU A 403 -11.42 -14.32 -15.39
CA GLU A 403 -12.89 -14.40 -15.24
C GLU A 403 -13.40 -13.84 -13.90
N ARG A 404 -12.51 -13.63 -12.93
CA ARG A 404 -12.87 -13.25 -11.55
C ARG A 404 -12.51 -11.80 -11.20
N PHE A 405 -11.77 -11.14 -12.08
CA PHE A 405 -11.34 -9.77 -11.85
C PHE A 405 -12.46 -8.82 -12.28
N HIS A 406 -13.20 -8.34 -11.28
CA HIS A 406 -14.30 -7.40 -11.44
C HIS A 406 -14.16 -6.27 -10.43
N GLY A 407 -14.73 -5.12 -10.76
CA GLY A 407 -14.95 -4.03 -9.84
C GLY A 407 -16.06 -4.33 -8.83
N ASP A 408 -16.45 -3.30 -8.10
CA ASP A 408 -17.64 -3.28 -7.24
C ASP A 408 -18.37 -1.94 -7.49
N SER A 409 -19.24 -1.91 -8.48
CA SER A 409 -19.96 -0.70 -8.89
C SER A 409 -20.81 -0.10 -7.77
N ARG A 410 -21.27 -0.92 -6.80
CA ARG A 410 -22.02 -0.45 -5.63
C ARG A 410 -21.15 0.39 -4.71
N LYS A 411 -19.83 0.17 -4.73
CA LYS A 411 -18.83 0.95 -3.97
C LYS A 411 -18.11 1.99 -4.83
N GLY A 412 -18.54 2.17 -6.09
CA GLY A 412 -17.89 3.10 -7.01
C GLY A 412 -16.53 2.62 -7.50
N ILE A 413 -16.27 1.31 -7.53
CA ILE A 413 -14.98 0.74 -7.95
C ILE A 413 -15.21 -0.01 -9.26
N TYR A 414 -14.48 0.37 -10.30
CA TYR A 414 -14.63 -0.13 -11.65
C TYR A 414 -13.28 -0.60 -12.22
N THR A 415 -13.29 -1.72 -12.94
CA THR A 415 -12.22 -1.96 -13.93
C THR A 415 -12.41 -1.01 -15.11
N LEU A 416 -11.37 -0.78 -15.90
CA LEU A 416 -11.49 0.15 -17.02
C LEU A 416 -12.60 -0.23 -18.02
N PRO A 417 -12.73 -1.50 -18.45
CA PRO A 417 -13.85 -1.87 -19.33
C PRO A 417 -15.23 -1.72 -18.68
N GLU A 418 -15.36 -2.00 -17.36
CA GLU A 418 -16.63 -1.77 -16.64
C GLU A 418 -16.99 -0.29 -16.54
N TRP A 419 -15.98 0.58 -16.40
CA TRP A 419 -16.18 2.02 -16.44
C TRP A 419 -16.75 2.49 -17.76
N PHE A 420 -16.17 2.03 -18.87
CA PHE A 420 -16.69 2.35 -20.20
C PHE A 420 -18.06 1.71 -20.47
N GLN A 421 -18.30 0.51 -19.94
CA GLN A 421 -19.64 -0.10 -20.02
C GLN A 421 -20.70 0.76 -19.30
N ALA A 422 -20.36 1.31 -18.13
CA ALA A 422 -21.26 2.20 -17.38
C ALA A 422 -21.57 3.50 -18.16
N ILE A 423 -20.57 4.05 -18.87
CA ILE A 423 -20.80 5.20 -19.78
C ILE A 423 -21.65 4.81 -20.97
N TYR A 424 -21.37 3.67 -21.59
CA TYR A 424 -22.12 3.17 -22.72
C TYR A 424 -23.59 2.95 -22.39
N ASN A 425 -23.88 2.45 -21.20
CA ASN A 425 -25.25 2.24 -20.71
C ASN A 425 -25.96 3.54 -20.25
N GLY A 426 -25.21 4.63 -20.07
CA GLY A 426 -25.72 5.90 -19.53
C GLY A 426 -25.78 5.98 -18.00
N ASP A 427 -25.18 5.01 -17.29
CA ASP A 427 -25.08 5.02 -15.82
C ASP A 427 -24.07 6.07 -15.33
N LYS A 428 -23.11 6.41 -16.18
CA LYS A 428 -22.10 7.45 -15.95
C LYS A 428 -22.01 8.38 -17.15
N GLU A 429 -21.74 9.67 -16.88
CA GLU A 429 -21.51 10.66 -17.94
C GLU A 429 -20.01 10.83 -18.18
N PRO A 430 -19.59 10.96 -19.47
CA PRO A 430 -18.18 11.19 -19.79
C PRO A 430 -17.71 12.57 -19.37
N SER A 431 -16.39 12.70 -19.10
CA SER A 431 -15.79 13.93 -18.66
C SER A 431 -14.43 14.17 -19.30
N ARG A 432 -14.04 15.43 -19.46
CA ARG A 432 -12.81 15.79 -20.12
C ARG A 432 -11.57 15.65 -19.25
N ASN A 433 -11.56 16.22 -18.08
CA ASN A 433 -10.44 16.17 -17.14
C ASN A 433 -10.75 16.95 -15.84
N GLU A 434 -9.71 17.21 -15.06
CA GLU A 434 -9.71 18.05 -13.87
C GLU A 434 -10.20 19.51 -14.06
N PHE A 435 -10.36 19.99 -15.30
CA PHE A 435 -10.81 21.35 -15.65
C PHE A 435 -12.28 21.44 -16.03
N ASP A 436 -13.01 20.35 -15.95
CA ASP A 436 -14.48 20.31 -15.96
C ASP A 436 -15.16 20.88 -17.18
N MET A 437 -14.93 20.29 -18.31
CA MET A 437 -15.96 20.32 -19.31
C MET A 437 -16.76 19.02 -19.26
N ASP A 438 -18.03 19.11 -18.95
CA ASP A 438 -18.91 17.99 -19.22
C ASP A 438 -18.98 17.76 -20.74
N TYR A 439 -19.44 16.57 -21.10
CA TYR A 439 -19.48 16.17 -22.49
C TYR A 439 -20.27 17.17 -23.36
N ALA A 440 -21.43 17.63 -22.86
CA ALA A 440 -22.27 18.57 -23.58
C ALA A 440 -21.58 19.93 -23.77
N ALA A 441 -20.92 20.44 -22.73
CA ALA A 441 -20.15 21.69 -22.83
C ALA A 441 -18.97 21.58 -23.79
N ALA A 442 -18.27 20.43 -23.79
CA ALA A 442 -17.16 20.20 -24.73
C ALA A 442 -17.63 20.14 -26.20
N LEU A 443 -18.76 19.48 -26.48
CA LEU A 443 -19.34 19.47 -27.82
C LEU A 443 -19.82 20.86 -28.25
N HIS A 444 -20.40 21.62 -27.32
CA HIS A 444 -20.81 22.99 -27.59
C HIS A 444 -19.62 23.88 -27.94
N GLU A 445 -18.50 23.75 -27.23
CA GLU A 445 -17.24 24.46 -27.56
C GLU A 445 -16.72 24.06 -28.95
N GLN A 446 -16.75 22.77 -29.29
CA GLN A 446 -16.35 22.29 -30.61
C GLN A 446 -17.24 22.86 -31.72
N ARG A 447 -18.55 22.96 -31.49
CA ARG A 447 -19.47 23.60 -32.43
C ARG A 447 -19.21 25.09 -32.58
N THR A 448 -19.03 25.82 -31.48
CA THR A 448 -18.78 27.27 -31.52
C THR A 448 -17.42 27.60 -32.16
N SER A 449 -16.44 26.70 -32.05
CA SER A 449 -15.15 26.80 -32.75
C SER A 449 -15.19 26.34 -34.22
N GLY A 450 -16.34 25.86 -34.70
CA GLY A 450 -16.50 25.41 -36.09
C GLY A 450 -15.92 24.03 -36.41
N LYS A 451 -15.56 23.25 -35.40
CA LYS A 451 -15.01 21.89 -35.58
C LYS A 451 -16.06 20.85 -35.92
N ILE A 452 -17.26 21.03 -35.40
CA ILE A 452 -18.41 20.14 -35.66
C ILE A 452 -19.63 20.98 -36.04
N SER A 453 -20.58 20.37 -36.75
CA SER A 453 -21.86 20.99 -37.08
C SER A 453 -22.89 20.86 -35.95
N ALA A 454 -23.96 21.65 -35.96
CA ALA A 454 -25.08 21.50 -35.01
C ALA A 454 -25.76 20.12 -35.08
N ALA A 455 -25.79 19.52 -36.28
CA ALA A 455 -26.31 18.16 -36.47
C ALA A 455 -25.41 17.09 -35.85
N ASP A 456 -24.08 17.29 -35.97
CA ASP A 456 -23.09 16.39 -35.33
C ASP A 456 -23.15 16.51 -33.81
N GLU A 457 -23.24 17.72 -33.26
CA GLU A 457 -23.42 17.94 -31.80
C GLU A 457 -24.64 17.18 -31.28
N SER A 458 -25.79 17.32 -31.97
CA SER A 458 -27.03 16.61 -31.57
C SER A 458 -26.89 15.09 -31.66
N ARG A 459 -26.24 14.58 -32.71
CA ARG A 459 -26.00 13.14 -32.87
C ARG A 459 -25.06 12.61 -31.75
N MET A 460 -23.94 13.26 -31.55
CA MET A 460 -22.91 12.83 -30.57
C MET A 460 -23.44 12.86 -29.15
N LEU A 461 -24.29 13.84 -28.79
CA LEU A 461 -24.93 13.89 -27.46
C LEU A 461 -25.73 12.63 -27.11
N HIS A 462 -26.31 11.97 -28.12
CA HIS A 462 -27.16 10.78 -27.95
C HIS A 462 -26.44 9.46 -28.27
N SER A 463 -25.24 9.52 -28.83
CA SER A 463 -24.46 8.34 -29.22
C SER A 463 -23.65 7.81 -28.04
N SER A 464 -23.99 6.60 -27.58
CA SER A 464 -23.22 5.90 -26.51
C SER A 464 -21.77 5.65 -26.91
N SER A 465 -21.52 5.29 -28.17
CA SER A 465 -20.15 5.06 -28.66
C SER A 465 -19.33 6.34 -28.68
N ASP A 466 -19.89 7.48 -29.12
CA ASP A 466 -19.19 8.77 -29.12
C ASP A 466 -18.88 9.23 -27.69
N LYS A 467 -19.75 8.97 -26.71
CA LYS A 467 -19.53 9.20 -25.28
C LYS A 467 -18.36 8.37 -24.76
N VAL A 468 -18.28 7.09 -25.10
CA VAL A 468 -17.17 6.20 -24.72
C VAL A 468 -15.86 6.67 -25.34
N LEU A 469 -15.86 7.02 -26.64
CA LEU A 469 -14.67 7.53 -27.32
C LEU A 469 -14.16 8.82 -26.69
N PHE A 470 -15.04 9.75 -26.37
CA PHE A 470 -14.68 10.99 -25.69
C PHE A 470 -14.02 10.71 -24.32
N GLU A 471 -14.59 9.80 -23.53
CA GLU A 471 -14.01 9.43 -22.23
C GLU A 471 -12.65 8.76 -22.40
N LEU A 472 -12.52 7.84 -23.37
CA LEU A 472 -11.27 7.13 -23.65
C LEU A 472 -10.13 8.08 -23.99
N GLU A 473 -10.40 9.07 -24.88
CA GLU A 473 -9.42 10.10 -25.27
C GLU A 473 -8.93 10.93 -24.06
N ASN A 474 -9.76 11.08 -23.04
CA ASN A 474 -9.41 11.86 -21.85
C ASN A 474 -8.82 11.02 -20.71
N VAL A 475 -9.16 9.73 -20.58
CA VAL A 475 -8.65 8.83 -19.54
C VAL A 475 -7.19 8.44 -19.80
N PHE A 476 -6.86 7.99 -21.01
CA PHE A 476 -5.54 7.43 -21.31
C PHE A 476 -4.37 8.41 -21.08
N PRO A 477 -4.44 9.72 -21.38
CA PRO A 477 -3.36 10.64 -21.08
C PRO A 477 -3.04 10.74 -19.58
N GLN A 478 -3.99 10.40 -18.69
CA GLN A 478 -3.77 10.46 -17.24
C GLN A 478 -2.87 9.32 -16.75
N VAL A 479 -2.75 8.22 -17.49
CA VAL A 479 -1.94 7.05 -17.09
C VAL A 479 -0.48 7.42 -16.84
N ASN A 480 0.07 8.37 -17.58
CA ASN A 480 1.43 8.85 -17.38
C ASN A 480 1.65 9.51 -16.01
N LYS A 481 0.60 9.97 -15.34
CA LYS A 481 0.67 10.51 -13.97
C LYS A 481 0.83 9.41 -12.91
N MET A 482 0.56 8.15 -13.26
CA MET A 482 0.56 7.01 -12.32
C MET A 482 1.89 6.25 -12.32
N THR A 483 2.83 6.63 -13.18
CA THR A 483 4.15 6.00 -13.29
C THR A 483 5.26 6.95 -12.83
N PHE A 484 6.32 6.40 -12.20
CA PHE A 484 7.48 7.16 -11.74
C PHE A 484 8.72 6.27 -11.63
N GLY A 485 9.91 6.86 -11.86
CA GLY A 485 11.17 6.13 -11.75
C GLY A 485 11.39 5.13 -12.89
N ARG A 486 11.68 3.87 -12.56
CA ARG A 486 11.90 2.80 -13.56
C ARG A 486 10.67 2.49 -14.40
N VAL A 487 9.49 2.79 -13.88
CA VAL A 487 8.20 2.66 -14.57
C VAL A 487 7.73 4.06 -15.01
N SER A 488 8.61 4.83 -15.62
CA SER A 488 8.35 6.23 -15.97
C SER A 488 7.50 6.41 -17.22
N THR A 489 7.34 5.36 -18.01
CA THR A 489 6.54 5.39 -19.24
C THR A 489 5.46 4.32 -19.13
N PHE A 490 4.23 4.66 -19.46
CA PHE A 490 3.16 3.68 -19.57
C PHE A 490 3.59 2.61 -20.57
N CYS A 491 3.66 1.37 -20.13
CA CYS A 491 3.88 0.23 -20.98
C CYS A 491 2.69 -0.72 -20.77
N PRO A 492 1.85 -0.90 -21.80
CA PRO A 492 0.67 -1.74 -21.70
C PRO A 492 0.98 -3.24 -21.73
N ILE A 493 2.25 -3.59 -21.68
CA ILE A 493 2.75 -4.97 -21.67
C ILE A 493 3.31 -5.26 -20.31
N LEU A 494 2.83 -6.32 -19.67
CA LEU A 494 3.39 -6.83 -18.43
C LEU A 494 4.72 -7.51 -18.72
N SER A 495 5.80 -6.95 -18.18
CA SER A 495 7.13 -7.52 -18.27
C SER A 495 7.58 -8.00 -16.90
N GLU A 496 8.15 -9.21 -16.83
CA GLU A 496 8.75 -9.78 -15.63
C GLU A 496 9.76 -8.81 -14.98
N HIS A 497 10.52 -8.08 -15.76
CA HIS A 497 11.50 -7.11 -15.27
C HIS A 497 10.88 -5.85 -14.61
N ASN A 498 9.62 -5.55 -14.90
CA ASN A 498 8.90 -4.42 -14.32
C ASN A 498 8.14 -4.82 -13.05
N ILE A 499 7.99 -6.11 -12.80
CA ILE A 499 7.27 -6.67 -11.67
C ILE A 499 8.29 -6.95 -10.56
N LEU A 500 8.42 -6.03 -9.61
CA LEU A 500 9.38 -6.12 -8.51
C LEU A 500 8.86 -6.95 -7.32
N LYS A 501 7.62 -7.42 -7.38
CA LYS A 501 6.97 -8.28 -6.39
C LYS A 501 5.97 -9.19 -7.11
N SER A 502 5.45 -10.22 -6.44
CA SER A 502 4.47 -11.11 -7.07
C SER A 502 3.25 -10.31 -7.59
N LEU A 503 2.66 -10.75 -8.70
CA LEU A 503 1.46 -10.10 -9.24
C LEU A 503 0.28 -10.14 -8.27
N SER A 504 0.16 -11.21 -7.49
CA SER A 504 -0.87 -11.35 -6.45
C SER A 504 -0.77 -10.25 -5.37
N ASP A 505 0.45 -9.91 -4.97
CA ASP A 505 0.70 -8.86 -3.98
C ASP A 505 0.51 -7.46 -4.57
N ALA A 506 0.80 -7.32 -5.88
CA ALA A 506 0.64 -6.06 -6.59
C ALA A 506 -0.81 -5.77 -7.00
N LEU A 507 -1.64 -6.80 -7.18
CA LEU A 507 -3.02 -6.67 -7.67
C LEU A 507 -3.87 -5.82 -6.71
N VAL A 508 -4.51 -4.80 -7.27
CA VAL A 508 -5.46 -3.95 -6.54
C VAL A 508 -6.86 -4.52 -6.70
N THR A 509 -7.44 -4.97 -5.61
CA THR A 509 -8.81 -5.50 -5.58
C THR A 509 -9.79 -4.51 -4.96
N PRO A 510 -11.11 -4.59 -5.26
CA PRO A 510 -12.12 -3.76 -4.61
C PRO A 510 -12.13 -3.88 -3.09
N GLN A 511 -11.82 -5.07 -2.57
CA GLN A 511 -11.75 -5.28 -1.13
C GLN A 511 -10.59 -4.50 -0.50
N ARG A 512 -9.39 -4.57 -1.08
CA ARG A 512 -8.21 -3.80 -0.61
C ARG A 512 -8.45 -2.29 -0.64
N ILE A 513 -9.11 -1.78 -1.70
CA ILE A 513 -9.52 -0.36 -1.77
C ILE A 513 -10.49 -0.04 -0.63
N SER A 514 -11.53 -0.86 -0.44
CA SER A 514 -12.54 -0.65 0.61
C SER A 514 -11.93 -0.63 2.01
N ASP A 515 -10.97 -1.51 2.28
CA ASP A 515 -10.30 -1.61 3.57
C ASP A 515 -9.42 -0.38 3.83
N ALA A 516 -8.68 0.08 2.84
CA ALA A 516 -7.88 1.29 2.92
C ALA A 516 -8.76 2.54 3.15
N LEU A 517 -9.88 2.65 2.41
CA LEU A 517 -10.83 3.75 2.61
C LEU A 517 -11.46 3.71 4.01
N ARG A 518 -11.78 2.53 4.51
CA ARG A 518 -12.28 2.35 5.88
C ARG A 518 -11.25 2.83 6.91
N THR A 519 -9.99 2.51 6.72
CA THR A 519 -8.89 2.99 7.58
C THR A 519 -8.79 4.51 7.58
N ILE A 520 -8.87 5.14 6.42
CA ILE A 520 -8.86 6.61 6.31
C ILE A 520 -10.08 7.21 7.03
N ARG A 521 -11.28 6.68 6.78
CA ARG A 521 -12.52 7.17 7.38
C ARG A 521 -12.62 6.93 8.89
N ASN A 522 -11.93 5.95 9.42
CA ASN A 522 -11.82 5.74 10.87
C ASN A 522 -11.07 6.90 11.56
N VAL A 523 -10.17 7.58 10.85
CA VAL A 523 -9.47 8.76 11.35
C VAL A 523 -10.20 10.03 10.91
N ASP A 524 -10.26 10.32 9.61
CA ASP A 524 -10.98 11.45 9.03
C ASP A 524 -12.36 10.98 8.54
N PHE A 525 -13.38 11.01 9.43
CA PHE A 525 -14.69 10.50 9.08
C PHE A 525 -15.38 11.33 7.99
N CYS A 526 -15.00 12.58 7.84
CA CYS A 526 -15.57 13.49 6.84
C CYS A 526 -14.72 13.61 5.56
N ALA A 527 -13.80 12.65 5.31
CA ALA A 527 -12.87 12.69 4.18
C ALA A 527 -13.57 12.93 2.82
N TYR A 528 -14.74 12.37 2.63
CA TYR A 528 -15.51 12.45 1.39
C TYR A 528 -16.82 13.25 1.52
N TYR A 529 -16.91 14.11 2.55
CA TYR A 529 -17.99 15.06 2.67
C TYR A 529 -17.57 16.41 2.12
N ARG A 530 -18.53 17.10 1.49
CA ARG A 530 -18.38 18.50 1.11
C ARG A 530 -19.50 19.32 1.67
N GLU A 531 -19.18 20.56 2.05
CA GLU A 531 -20.16 21.55 2.42
C GLU A 531 -20.89 22.07 1.18
N THR A 532 -22.22 22.03 1.21
CA THR A 532 -23.09 22.58 0.19
C THR A 532 -24.05 23.58 0.79
N VAL A 533 -24.51 24.52 -0.03
CA VAL A 533 -25.54 25.50 0.39
C VAL A 533 -26.90 24.92 0.08
N TYR A 534 -27.69 24.70 1.11
CA TYR A 534 -29.08 24.30 1.01
C TYR A 534 -30.01 25.52 1.09
N THR A 535 -30.95 25.63 0.16
CA THR A 535 -32.01 26.66 0.15
C THR A 535 -33.34 26.01 -0.12
N ASN A 536 -34.38 26.41 0.56
CA ASN A 536 -35.73 25.94 0.33
C ASN A 536 -36.74 27.08 0.62
N ASP A 537 -37.11 27.78 -0.44
CA ASP A 537 -38.00 28.95 -0.34
C ASP A 537 -39.40 28.54 0.15
N ALA A 538 -39.87 27.35 -0.18
CA ALA A 538 -41.17 26.84 0.26
C ALA A 538 -41.25 26.70 1.79
N CYS A 539 -40.13 26.33 2.43
CA CYS A 539 -39.99 26.17 3.87
C CYS A 539 -39.44 27.43 4.56
N GLY A 540 -39.15 28.50 3.82
CA GLY A 540 -38.54 29.73 4.32
C GLY A 540 -37.09 29.56 4.78
N ILE A 541 -36.37 28.58 4.22
CA ILE A 541 -34.93 28.37 4.46
C ILE A 541 -34.15 29.14 3.39
N SER A 542 -33.60 30.28 3.77
CA SER A 542 -32.88 31.16 2.84
C SER A 542 -31.46 30.65 2.53
N ARG A 543 -30.78 30.07 3.54
CA ARG A 543 -29.41 29.56 3.40
C ARG A 543 -29.02 28.78 4.63
N GLU A 544 -28.74 27.47 4.40
CA GLU A 544 -28.11 26.61 5.40
C GLU A 544 -26.90 25.90 4.79
N PHE A 545 -25.93 25.53 5.62
CA PHE A 545 -24.75 24.81 5.17
C PHE A 545 -24.85 23.37 5.63
N VAL A 546 -25.03 22.48 4.66
CA VAL A 546 -25.15 21.02 4.90
C VAL A 546 -23.96 20.26 4.34
N GLN A 547 -23.60 19.17 5.00
CA GLN A 547 -22.53 18.27 4.54
C GLN A 547 -23.15 17.16 3.69
N THR A 548 -22.73 17.07 2.45
CA THR A 548 -23.17 16.02 1.51
C THR A 548 -22.03 15.06 1.26
N GLU A 549 -22.28 13.76 1.40
CA GLU A 549 -21.29 12.73 1.07
C GLU A 549 -21.12 12.64 -0.44
N ILE A 550 -19.87 12.67 -0.90
CA ILE A 550 -19.50 12.50 -2.31
C ILE A 550 -18.34 11.52 -2.36
N LEU A 551 -18.67 10.23 -2.55
CA LEU A 551 -17.66 9.20 -2.74
C LEU A 551 -17.08 9.32 -4.14
N PRO A 552 -15.74 9.31 -4.29
CA PRO A 552 -15.12 9.26 -5.60
C PRO A 552 -15.34 7.90 -6.27
N ASP A 553 -15.39 7.91 -7.59
CA ASP A 553 -15.28 6.69 -8.37
C ASP A 553 -13.81 6.29 -8.53
N PHE A 554 -13.51 5.00 -8.36
CA PHE A 554 -12.17 4.43 -8.52
C PHE A 554 -12.13 3.63 -9.82
N ILE A 555 -11.16 3.95 -10.68
CA ILE A 555 -10.98 3.31 -11.98
C ILE A 555 -9.63 2.57 -11.96
N LEU A 556 -9.67 1.25 -12.18
CA LEU A 556 -8.48 0.41 -12.26
C LEU A 556 -7.96 0.39 -13.70
N MET A 557 -6.80 0.97 -13.91
CA MET A 557 -6.15 1.08 -15.21
C MET A 557 -5.30 -0.16 -15.52
N PRO A 558 -5.27 -0.64 -16.77
CA PRO A 558 -4.57 -1.86 -17.18
C PRO A 558 -3.04 -1.63 -17.26
N ASN A 559 -2.41 -1.34 -16.14
CA ASN A 559 -0.96 -1.11 -16.09
C ASN A 559 -0.34 -1.48 -14.76
N VAL A 560 0.99 -1.53 -14.75
CA VAL A 560 1.81 -1.53 -13.52
C VAL A 560 2.18 -0.10 -13.19
N GLY A 561 1.92 0.33 -11.97
CA GLY A 561 2.19 1.70 -11.54
C GLY A 561 2.72 1.81 -10.12
N THR A 562 3.17 3.01 -9.79
CA THR A 562 3.73 3.36 -8.47
C THR A 562 2.92 4.43 -7.77
N ARG A 563 1.91 4.99 -8.43
CA ARG A 563 1.07 6.08 -7.91
C ARG A 563 -0.37 5.91 -8.34
N GLY A 564 -1.26 6.62 -7.69
CA GLY A 564 -2.60 6.91 -8.18
C GLY A 564 -2.66 8.34 -8.74
N ALA A 565 -3.67 8.62 -9.51
CA ALA A 565 -3.98 9.95 -10.03
C ALA A 565 -5.43 10.32 -9.69
N MET A 566 -5.63 11.57 -9.31
CA MET A 566 -6.97 12.12 -9.12
C MET A 566 -7.40 12.82 -10.40
N TRP A 567 -8.56 12.45 -10.88
CA TRP A 567 -9.23 13.08 -12.00
C TRP A 567 -10.65 13.41 -11.57
N GLN A 568 -10.88 14.68 -11.31
CA GLN A 568 -12.15 15.10 -10.71
C GLN A 568 -12.90 16.10 -11.58
N GLU A 569 -14.20 15.96 -11.53
CA GLU A 569 -15.17 16.88 -12.08
C GLU A 569 -15.74 17.77 -11.00
N ILE A 570 -15.03 18.76 -10.52
CA ILE A 570 -15.58 19.66 -9.53
C ILE A 570 -15.69 21.04 -10.13
N GLU A 571 -16.88 21.45 -10.52
CA GLU A 571 -17.18 22.82 -10.84
C GLU A 571 -18.06 23.46 -9.79
N GLY A 572 -17.52 24.43 -9.09
CA GLY A 572 -18.27 25.34 -8.24
C GLY A 572 -19.14 24.67 -7.17
N LYS A 573 -20.01 25.45 -6.57
CA LYS A 573 -20.83 25.08 -5.40
C LYS A 573 -22.03 24.17 -5.71
N ARG A 574 -22.36 23.94 -6.98
CA ARG A 574 -23.62 23.29 -7.40
C ARG A 574 -23.46 21.87 -7.93
N ARG A 575 -22.26 21.41 -8.24
CA ARG A 575 -22.07 20.07 -8.77
C ARG A 575 -21.96 19.02 -7.67
N THR A 576 -22.69 17.93 -7.88
CA THR A 576 -22.73 16.74 -7.01
C THR A 576 -22.01 15.56 -7.62
N THR A 577 -21.39 15.74 -8.81
CA THR A 577 -20.68 14.66 -9.51
C THR A 577 -19.50 14.20 -8.71
N PRO A 578 -19.34 12.88 -8.49
CA PRO A 578 -18.20 12.35 -7.76
C PRO A 578 -16.89 12.59 -8.51
N ALA A 579 -15.82 12.80 -7.77
CA ALA A 579 -14.47 12.82 -8.32
C ALA A 579 -14.09 11.43 -8.82
N ARG A 580 -13.08 11.37 -9.70
CA ARG A 580 -12.53 10.12 -10.24
C ARG A 580 -11.10 9.95 -9.74
N MET A 581 -10.83 8.78 -9.17
CA MET A 581 -9.50 8.38 -8.73
C MET A 581 -9.04 7.18 -9.54
N MET A 582 -7.91 7.32 -10.21
CA MET A 582 -7.35 6.29 -11.07
C MET A 582 -6.23 5.58 -10.32
N LEU A 583 -6.27 4.26 -10.34
CA LEU A 583 -5.27 3.38 -9.76
C LEU A 583 -4.81 2.39 -10.83
N SER A 584 -3.54 1.98 -10.77
CA SER A 584 -3.06 0.88 -11.60
C SER A 584 -3.63 -0.45 -11.10
N ALA A 585 -3.98 -1.36 -11.99
CA ALA A 585 -4.41 -2.71 -11.64
C ALA A 585 -3.34 -3.44 -10.81
N PHE A 586 -2.06 -3.14 -11.08
CA PHE A 586 -0.93 -3.63 -10.30
C PHE A 586 -0.16 -2.46 -9.70
N LEU A 587 -0.12 -2.39 -8.37
CA LEU A 587 0.61 -1.35 -7.64
C LEU A 587 1.87 -1.92 -6.98
N LEU A 588 3.02 -1.29 -7.28
CA LEU A 588 4.30 -1.64 -6.68
C LEU A 588 4.50 -1.01 -5.29
N GLU A 589 3.81 0.08 -5.04
CA GLU A 589 3.84 0.83 -3.77
C GLU A 589 2.67 0.44 -2.86
N ASN A 590 2.73 0.88 -1.61
CA ASN A 590 1.69 0.61 -0.62
C ASN A 590 0.37 1.32 -0.98
N LEU A 591 -0.70 0.56 -1.14
CA LEU A 591 -2.02 1.06 -1.53
C LEU A 591 -2.61 2.04 -0.50
N ASP A 592 -2.44 1.76 0.80
CA ASP A 592 -2.98 2.62 1.87
C ASP A 592 -2.34 4.00 1.82
N LEU A 593 -1.03 4.05 1.59
CA LEU A 593 -0.31 5.31 1.46
C LEU A 593 -0.75 6.09 0.22
N ILE A 594 -0.94 5.39 -0.92
CA ILE A 594 -1.42 6.00 -2.17
C ILE A 594 -2.83 6.57 -1.98
N LEU A 595 -3.74 5.79 -1.41
CA LEU A 595 -5.12 6.25 -1.18
C LEU A 595 -5.19 7.36 -0.15
N THR A 596 -4.38 7.32 0.91
CA THR A 596 -4.27 8.42 1.87
C THR A 596 -3.79 9.70 1.19
N ARG A 597 -2.78 9.60 0.34
CA ARG A 597 -2.29 10.73 -0.45
C ARG A 597 -3.37 11.29 -1.38
N LEU A 598 -4.03 10.44 -2.17
CA LEU A 598 -5.10 10.85 -3.08
C LEU A 598 -6.27 11.49 -2.32
N THR A 599 -6.61 10.97 -1.15
CA THR A 599 -7.65 11.57 -0.28
C THR A 599 -7.23 12.96 0.19
N GLY A 600 -5.98 13.15 0.60
CA GLY A 600 -5.46 14.47 0.95
C GLY A 600 -5.51 15.44 -0.25
N GLU A 601 -5.12 15.02 -1.44
CA GLU A 601 -5.24 15.80 -2.66
C GLU A 601 -6.71 16.16 -2.96
N PHE A 602 -7.60 15.18 -2.82
CA PHE A 602 -9.05 15.36 -2.99
C PHE A 602 -9.61 16.41 -2.02
N ARG A 603 -9.26 16.31 -0.74
CA ARG A 603 -9.68 17.28 0.29
C ARG A 603 -9.26 18.70 -0.07
N TRP A 604 -8.00 18.87 -0.49
CA TRP A 604 -7.46 20.17 -0.88
C TRP A 604 -8.18 20.75 -2.10
N GLU A 605 -8.26 19.98 -3.18
CA GLU A 605 -8.88 20.44 -4.43
C GLU A 605 -10.37 20.68 -4.28
N MET A 606 -11.07 19.85 -3.53
CA MET A 606 -12.48 20.03 -3.21
C MET A 606 -12.69 21.38 -2.53
N CYS A 607 -11.95 21.66 -1.46
CA CYS A 607 -12.05 22.93 -0.74
C CYS A 607 -11.69 24.11 -1.65
N LYS A 608 -10.59 24.01 -2.38
CA LYS A 608 -10.14 25.06 -3.32
C LYS A 608 -11.21 25.41 -4.37
N ARG A 609 -11.83 24.38 -4.97
CA ARG A 609 -12.85 24.57 -5.99
C ARG A 609 -14.13 25.18 -5.46
N ILE A 610 -14.57 24.76 -4.26
CA ILE A 610 -15.74 25.33 -3.60
C ILE A 610 -15.54 26.82 -3.29
N GLN A 611 -14.35 27.20 -2.82
CA GLN A 611 -14.01 28.58 -2.49
C GLN A 611 -13.75 29.45 -3.73
N GLY A 612 -13.41 28.83 -4.86
CA GLY A 612 -13.16 29.54 -6.13
C GLY A 612 -12.01 30.54 -6.03
N ALA A 613 -12.18 31.75 -6.50
CA ALA A 613 -11.15 32.79 -6.52
C ALA A 613 -10.61 33.17 -5.13
N ARG A 614 -11.37 32.92 -4.07
CA ARG A 614 -11.02 33.27 -2.67
C ARG A 614 -10.50 32.08 -1.87
N TRP A 615 -10.05 31.02 -2.53
CA TRP A 615 -9.63 29.77 -1.91
C TRP A 615 -8.49 29.90 -0.87
N ASN A 616 -7.68 30.95 -0.97
CA ASN A 616 -6.55 31.26 -0.09
C ASN A 616 -6.79 32.53 0.76
N ASP A 617 -7.98 33.12 0.73
CA ASP A 617 -8.34 34.28 1.54
C ASP A 617 -8.72 33.80 2.95
N ILE A 618 -7.94 34.23 3.96
CA ILE A 618 -8.15 33.83 5.35
C ILE A 618 -9.54 34.21 5.90
N SER A 619 -10.18 35.23 5.31
CA SER A 619 -11.53 35.62 5.71
C SER A 619 -12.59 34.55 5.41
N GLU A 620 -12.30 33.61 4.51
CA GLU A 620 -13.20 32.49 4.18
C GLU A 620 -13.20 31.39 5.25
N MET A 621 -12.22 31.39 6.15
CA MET A 621 -12.08 30.40 7.24
C MET A 621 -12.27 28.96 6.75
N SER A 622 -11.55 28.61 5.66
CA SER A 622 -11.59 27.30 5.01
C SER A 622 -10.28 26.54 5.21
N LEU A 623 -10.28 25.21 4.95
CA LEU A 623 -9.09 24.39 5.03
C LEU A 623 -7.93 25.00 4.24
N THR A 624 -8.17 25.35 2.97
CA THR A 624 -7.12 25.87 2.10
C THR A 624 -6.64 27.24 2.52
N SER A 625 -7.54 28.13 2.97
CA SER A 625 -7.18 29.49 3.40
C SER A 625 -6.38 29.49 4.70
N GLU A 626 -6.81 28.78 5.73
CA GLU A 626 -6.08 28.70 7.00
C GLU A 626 -4.73 28.00 6.85
N TYR A 627 -4.69 26.95 6.03
CA TYR A 627 -3.43 26.24 5.79
C TYR A 627 -2.45 27.07 4.95
N CYS A 628 -2.93 27.83 3.95
CA CYS A 628 -2.09 28.76 3.20
C CYS A 628 -1.53 29.88 4.09
N ASP A 629 -2.35 30.47 4.96
CA ASP A 629 -1.91 31.50 5.91
C ASP A 629 -0.82 30.93 6.85
N TYR A 630 -1.05 29.76 7.41
CA TYR A 630 -0.05 29.05 8.20
C TYR A 630 1.25 28.85 7.44
N ALA A 631 1.20 28.27 6.22
CA ALA A 631 2.37 27.94 5.45
C ALA A 631 3.12 29.19 4.92
N GLN A 632 2.42 30.29 4.67
CA GLN A 632 3.01 31.55 4.22
C GLN A 632 3.66 32.33 5.38
N PHE A 633 3.02 32.36 6.54
CA PHE A 633 3.40 33.22 7.67
C PHE A 633 4.01 32.47 8.85
N PHE A 634 4.40 31.19 8.72
CA PHE A 634 4.94 30.38 9.81
C PHE A 634 6.12 31.03 10.56
N LYS A 635 6.96 31.82 9.87
CA LYS A 635 8.09 32.51 10.50
C LYS A 635 7.67 33.55 11.53
N LYS A 636 6.50 34.20 11.31
CA LYS A 636 5.94 35.25 12.18
C LYS A 636 5.04 34.66 13.27
N ASN A 637 4.68 33.38 13.18
CA ASN A 637 3.78 32.73 14.13
C ASN A 637 4.50 32.48 15.47
N ASN A 638 3.97 33.07 16.57
CA ASN A 638 4.54 32.97 17.89
C ASN A 638 4.22 31.63 18.59
N ASP A 639 3.23 30.87 18.11
CA ASP A 639 2.86 29.57 18.66
C ASP A 639 3.80 28.44 18.18
N LEU A 640 4.71 28.75 17.24
CA LEU A 640 5.68 27.82 16.70
C LEU A 640 7.06 28.01 17.33
N SER A 641 7.64 26.92 17.85
CA SER A 641 9.02 26.91 18.32
C SER A 641 10.01 27.13 17.16
N PRO A 642 11.24 27.58 17.44
CA PRO A 642 12.29 27.69 16.42
C PRO A 642 12.51 26.39 15.62
N ASP A 643 12.52 25.24 16.32
CA ASP A 643 12.70 23.92 15.70
C ASP A 643 11.52 23.57 14.77
N ALA A 644 10.28 23.90 15.19
CA ALA A 644 9.12 23.71 14.35
C ALA A 644 9.20 24.57 13.07
N LYS A 645 9.65 25.82 13.18
CA LYS A 645 9.83 26.72 12.03
C LYS A 645 10.88 26.17 11.04
N GLU A 646 11.98 25.61 11.51
CA GLU A 646 13.00 25.01 10.63
C GLU A 646 12.51 23.72 9.98
N LYS A 647 11.75 22.88 10.70
CA LYS A 647 11.08 21.70 10.11
C LYS A 647 10.11 22.10 9.00
N ILE A 648 9.27 23.12 9.21
CA ILE A 648 8.33 23.62 8.21
C ILE A 648 9.08 24.11 6.97
N LYS A 649 10.14 24.88 7.14
CA LYS A 649 11.00 25.34 6.05
C LYS A 649 11.56 24.18 5.23
N THR A 650 12.10 23.17 5.88
CA THR A 650 12.62 21.96 5.25
C THR A 650 11.52 21.19 4.50
N SER A 651 10.34 21.05 5.11
CA SER A 651 9.19 20.39 4.48
C SER A 651 8.67 21.16 3.27
N LEU A 652 8.61 22.48 3.34
CA LEU A 652 8.28 23.34 2.18
C LEU A 652 9.27 23.18 1.03
N GLN A 653 10.57 23.09 1.31
CA GLN A 653 11.58 22.82 0.30
C GLN A 653 11.38 21.46 -0.35
N LYS A 654 11.11 20.41 0.44
CA LYS A 654 10.77 19.07 -0.08
C LYS A 654 9.51 19.08 -0.93
N ALA A 655 8.51 19.86 -0.53
CA ALA A 655 7.26 20.07 -1.26
C ALA A 655 7.42 21.04 -2.45
N LYS A 656 8.64 21.42 -2.84
CA LYS A 656 8.92 22.39 -3.93
C LYS A 656 8.15 23.70 -3.76
N ASN A 657 7.96 24.16 -2.53
CA ASN A 657 7.19 25.34 -2.14
C ASN A 657 5.67 25.26 -2.49
N SER A 658 5.15 24.07 -2.74
CA SER A 658 3.72 23.86 -2.96
C SER A 658 3.01 23.67 -1.61
N PHE A 659 2.04 24.54 -1.31
CA PHE A 659 1.23 24.43 -0.11
C PHE A 659 0.33 23.19 -0.14
N LYS A 660 -0.15 22.80 -1.32
CA LYS A 660 -0.90 21.56 -1.53
C LYS A 660 -0.05 20.33 -1.15
N GLU A 661 1.16 20.23 -1.69
CA GLU A 661 2.04 19.08 -1.37
C GLU A 661 2.42 19.05 0.12
N LEU A 662 2.66 20.22 0.73
CA LEU A 662 2.90 20.30 2.18
C LEU A 662 1.69 19.80 2.97
N PHE A 663 0.48 20.25 2.62
CA PHE A 663 -0.76 19.78 3.23
C PHE A 663 -0.93 18.26 3.08
N VAL A 664 -0.69 17.71 1.91
CA VAL A 664 -0.80 16.27 1.64
C VAL A 664 0.18 15.47 2.51
N MET A 665 1.41 15.95 2.69
CA MET A 665 2.39 15.33 3.59
C MET A 665 1.90 15.34 5.05
N ASP A 666 1.34 16.45 5.50
CA ASP A 666 0.78 16.57 6.84
C ASP A 666 -0.50 15.74 6.99
N TYR A 667 -1.32 15.61 5.94
CA TYR A 667 -2.50 14.75 5.93
C TYR A 667 -2.13 13.25 6.04
N ILE A 668 -1.08 12.83 5.34
CA ILE A 668 -0.53 11.47 5.51
C ILE A 668 -0.11 11.25 6.96
N THR A 669 0.59 12.21 7.55
CA THR A 669 1.00 12.16 8.96
C THR A 669 -0.21 12.13 9.90
N TRP A 670 -1.26 12.88 9.58
CA TRP A 670 -2.53 12.91 10.31
C TRP A 670 -3.20 11.55 10.37
N ILE A 671 -3.33 10.89 9.22
CA ILE A 671 -3.96 9.56 9.11
C ILE A 671 -3.09 8.47 9.74
N THR A 672 -1.77 8.50 9.48
CA THR A 672 -0.89 7.38 9.82
C THR A 672 -0.46 7.39 11.29
N TYR A 673 -0.19 8.56 11.85
CA TYR A 673 0.39 8.71 13.20
C TYR A 673 -0.55 9.38 14.19
N GLU A 674 -1.06 10.58 13.87
CA GLU A 674 -1.93 11.31 14.81
C GLU A 674 -3.21 10.54 15.10
N GLY A 675 -3.76 9.83 14.11
CA GLY A 675 -4.89 8.92 14.27
C GLY A 675 -4.65 7.74 15.22
N LYS A 676 -3.39 7.43 15.51
CA LYS A 676 -3.01 6.42 16.51
C LYS A 676 -2.60 7.03 17.86
N GLY A 677 -2.82 8.33 18.06
CA GLY A 677 -2.41 9.05 19.26
C GLY A 677 -0.91 9.36 19.34
N ALA A 678 -0.15 9.16 18.27
CA ALA A 678 1.27 9.49 18.19
C ALA A 678 1.47 10.90 17.60
N PRO A 679 1.82 11.92 18.40
CA PRO A 679 1.89 13.30 17.94
C PRO A 679 3.15 13.57 17.11
N HIS A 680 2.99 13.82 15.84
CA HIS A 680 4.05 14.18 14.90
C HIS A 680 3.90 15.60 14.33
N LEU A 681 2.67 16.13 14.27
CA LEU A 681 2.38 17.47 13.77
C LEU A 681 2.60 18.53 14.85
N ASN A 682 2.93 19.74 14.44
CA ASN A 682 2.96 20.87 15.38
C ASN A 682 1.53 21.29 15.78
N LYS A 683 1.41 22.04 16.88
CA LYS A 683 0.13 22.44 17.46
C LYS A 683 -0.78 23.20 16.48
N VAL A 684 -0.20 24.05 15.62
CA VAL A 684 -0.99 24.87 14.68
C VAL A 684 -1.62 24.00 13.62
N VAL A 685 -0.81 23.15 12.96
CA VAL A 685 -1.30 22.21 11.94
C VAL A 685 -2.31 21.24 12.53
N ARG A 686 -2.03 20.69 13.73
CA ARG A 686 -2.97 19.81 14.43
C ARG A 686 -4.34 20.47 14.65
N ASN A 687 -4.36 21.74 15.02
CA ASN A 687 -5.62 22.49 15.17
C ASN A 687 -6.35 22.66 13.82
N ILE A 688 -5.64 22.99 12.74
CA ILE A 688 -6.22 23.11 11.41
C ILE A 688 -6.78 21.75 10.96
N MET A 689 -5.97 20.70 11.05
CA MET A 689 -6.41 19.35 10.69
C MET A 689 -7.65 18.92 11.48
N PHE A 690 -7.67 19.14 12.77
CA PHE A 690 -8.83 18.77 13.58
C PHE A 690 -10.09 19.57 13.25
N ASN A 691 -9.94 20.83 12.85
CA ASN A 691 -11.08 21.67 12.47
C ASN A 691 -11.76 21.18 11.17
N TYR A 692 -10.95 20.72 10.20
CA TYR A 692 -11.43 20.38 8.85
C TYR A 692 -11.40 18.89 8.53
N CYS A 693 -10.58 18.10 9.22
CA CYS A 693 -10.44 16.66 9.10
C CYS A 693 -10.58 16.00 10.49
N PRO A 694 -11.70 16.21 11.20
CA PRO A 694 -11.88 15.78 12.58
C PRO A 694 -11.83 14.25 12.68
N PHE A 695 -11.32 13.77 13.80
CA PHE A 695 -11.32 12.35 14.11
C PHE A 695 -12.75 11.79 14.21
N SER A 696 -12.90 10.51 13.85
CA SER A 696 -14.16 9.79 14.05
C SER A 696 -14.60 9.80 15.52
N GLY A 697 -15.88 9.62 15.78
CA GLY A 697 -16.44 9.60 17.14
C GLY A 697 -15.71 8.61 18.04
N LYS A 698 -15.45 7.39 17.54
CA LYS A 698 -14.70 6.36 18.26
C LYS A 698 -13.31 6.84 18.67
N LEU A 699 -12.57 7.41 17.75
CA LEU A 699 -11.20 7.89 17.99
C LEU A 699 -11.19 9.11 18.92
N ARG A 700 -12.19 10.00 18.81
CA ARG A 700 -12.36 11.12 19.76
C ARG A 700 -12.58 10.61 21.19
N ASP A 701 -13.37 9.56 21.36
CA ASP A 701 -13.59 8.94 22.69
C ASP A 701 -12.35 8.29 23.26
N GLU A 702 -11.56 7.64 22.43
CA GLU A 702 -10.27 7.04 22.82
C GLU A 702 -9.24 8.12 23.24
N LEU A 703 -9.18 9.23 22.52
CA LEU A 703 -8.19 10.29 22.73
C LEU A 703 -8.64 11.45 23.65
N LYS A 704 -9.88 11.42 24.18
CA LYS A 704 -10.43 12.51 25.02
C LYS A 704 -9.64 12.81 26.29
N THR A 705 -8.89 11.84 26.81
CA THR A 705 -8.03 12.00 27.99
C THR A 705 -6.58 12.33 27.64
N HIS A 706 -6.21 12.23 26.38
CA HIS A 706 -4.84 12.45 25.95
C HIS A 706 -4.48 13.93 26.02
N PRO A 707 -3.36 14.34 26.69
CA PRO A 707 -3.05 15.73 27.00
C PRO A 707 -3.05 16.68 25.80
N LEU A 708 -2.64 16.19 24.61
CA LEU A 708 -2.53 17.01 23.40
C LEU A 708 -3.84 17.14 22.61
N TYR A 709 -4.78 16.21 22.79
CA TYR A 709 -6.04 16.19 22.03
C TYR A 709 -7.25 16.63 22.84
N LYS A 710 -7.20 16.54 24.18
CA LYS A 710 -8.30 16.87 25.08
C LYS A 710 -8.96 18.21 24.75
N ASP A 711 -8.17 19.29 24.77
CA ASP A 711 -8.71 20.66 24.57
C ASP A 711 -9.29 20.85 23.16
N ILE A 712 -8.74 20.18 22.15
CA ILE A 712 -9.21 20.28 20.76
C ILE A 712 -10.53 19.52 20.62
N ILE A 713 -10.62 18.33 21.20
CA ILE A 713 -11.82 17.49 21.20
C ILE A 713 -12.96 18.20 21.94
N GLU A 714 -12.69 18.78 23.11
CA GLU A 714 -13.68 19.56 23.87
C GLU A 714 -14.21 20.75 23.07
N ARG A 715 -13.33 21.52 22.44
CA ARG A 715 -13.73 22.64 21.57
C ARG A 715 -14.56 22.20 20.37
N TYR A 716 -14.19 21.10 19.73
CA TYR A 716 -14.97 20.50 18.64
C TYR A 716 -16.37 20.11 19.12
N GLY A 717 -16.46 19.41 20.24
CA GLY A 717 -17.74 19.00 20.83
C GLY A 717 -18.65 20.17 21.19
N LEU A 718 -18.09 21.29 21.69
CA LEU A 718 -18.85 22.50 21.94
C LEU A 718 -19.41 23.14 20.66
N ARG A 719 -18.58 23.22 19.59
CA ARG A 719 -19.04 23.74 18.28
C ARG A 719 -20.14 22.86 17.68
N THR A 720 -19.95 21.53 17.75
CA THR A 720 -20.95 20.57 17.25
C THR A 720 -22.28 20.70 17.99
N LYS A 721 -22.25 20.82 19.33
CA LYS A 721 -23.47 21.08 20.15
C LYS A 721 -24.16 22.38 19.77
N GLN A 722 -23.42 23.46 19.51
CA GLN A 722 -23.99 24.73 19.06
C GLN A 722 -24.66 24.60 17.69
N LYS A 723 -24.04 23.88 16.74
CA LYS A 723 -24.62 23.61 15.43
C LYS A 723 -25.87 22.73 15.53
N LEU A 724 -25.83 21.66 16.31
CA LEU A 724 -27.02 20.82 16.57
C LEU A 724 -28.17 21.63 17.14
N HIS A 725 -27.91 22.47 18.16
CA HIS A 725 -28.93 23.32 18.73
C HIS A 725 -29.56 24.28 17.70
N HIS A 726 -28.74 24.82 16.77
CA HIS A 726 -29.26 25.65 15.66
C HIS A 726 -30.24 24.86 14.79
N TYR A 727 -29.88 23.63 14.38
CA TYR A 727 -30.77 22.79 13.57
C TYR A 727 -32.01 22.31 14.34
N ASP A 728 -31.89 22.00 15.63
CA ASP A 728 -33.04 21.70 16.48
C ASP A 728 -34.05 22.86 16.52
N MET A 729 -33.56 24.09 16.66
CA MET A 729 -34.38 25.29 16.61
C MET A 729 -35.05 25.49 15.25
N LEU A 730 -34.30 25.23 14.16
CA LEU A 730 -34.84 25.28 12.79
C LEU A 730 -35.95 24.25 12.58
N CYS A 731 -35.70 23.00 12.97
CA CYS A 731 -36.70 21.92 12.91
C CYS A 731 -37.94 22.22 13.76
N GLY A 732 -37.75 22.79 14.95
CA GLY A 732 -38.84 23.23 15.80
C GLY A 732 -39.69 24.33 15.16
N LYS A 733 -39.08 25.28 14.42
CA LYS A 733 -39.76 26.31 13.65
C LYS A 733 -40.57 25.72 12.48
N LEU A 734 -39.96 24.82 11.70
CA LEU A 734 -40.61 24.17 10.57
C LEU A 734 -41.84 23.36 11.03
N LYS A 735 -41.73 22.56 12.09
CA LYS A 735 -42.84 21.80 12.68
C LYS A 735 -44.00 22.71 13.13
N LYS A 736 -43.68 23.83 13.75
CA LYS A 736 -44.73 24.84 14.16
C LYS A 736 -45.45 25.47 12.97
N GLN A 737 -44.78 25.58 11.85
CA GLN A 737 -45.32 26.10 10.59
C GLN A 737 -46.01 25.00 9.75
N GLY A 738 -46.00 23.76 10.19
CA GLY A 738 -46.63 22.63 9.48
C GLY A 738 -45.83 22.09 8.31
N PHE A 739 -44.56 22.43 8.21
CA PHE A 739 -43.68 21.90 7.17
C PHE A 739 -42.99 20.59 7.62
N PRO A 740 -42.81 19.61 6.73
CA PRO A 740 -41.96 18.47 7.01
C PRO A 740 -40.49 18.92 7.13
N ILE A 741 -39.69 18.18 7.89
CA ILE A 741 -38.24 18.40 7.96
C ILE A 741 -37.64 17.91 6.64
N PRO A 742 -36.90 18.75 5.89
CA PRO A 742 -36.20 18.30 4.69
C PRO A 742 -35.14 17.26 5.02
N ASP A 743 -34.97 16.28 4.13
CA ASP A 743 -33.99 15.21 4.32
C ASP A 743 -32.57 15.74 4.46
N GLU A 744 -32.19 16.79 3.72
CA GLU A 744 -30.88 17.43 3.80
C GLU A 744 -30.59 18.02 5.18
N ILE A 745 -31.61 18.52 5.88
CA ILE A 745 -31.46 19.02 7.25
C ILE A 745 -31.35 17.87 8.24
N GLN A 746 -32.11 16.79 8.03
CA GLN A 746 -31.99 15.57 8.84
C GLN A 746 -30.62 14.93 8.67
N ASP A 747 -30.15 14.74 7.44
CA ASP A 747 -28.82 14.21 7.12
C ASP A 747 -27.71 15.05 7.75
N GLN A 748 -27.87 16.38 7.77
CA GLN A 748 -26.92 17.29 8.43
C GLN A 748 -26.89 17.08 9.96
N MET A 749 -28.04 16.86 10.58
CA MET A 749 -28.10 16.57 12.00
C MET A 749 -27.44 15.24 12.32
N ASP A 750 -27.70 14.21 11.50
CA ASP A 750 -27.10 12.89 11.63
C ASP A 750 -25.57 12.95 11.45
N PHE A 751 -25.09 13.69 10.45
CA PHE A 751 -23.65 13.98 10.26
C PHE A 751 -23.01 14.62 11.50
N LEU A 752 -23.69 15.56 12.16
CA LEU A 752 -23.16 16.21 13.36
C LEU A 752 -23.11 15.28 14.57
N THR A 753 -23.79 14.14 14.55
CA THR A 753 -23.74 13.12 15.62
C THR A 753 -22.66 12.09 15.41
N LEU A 754 -22.10 11.96 14.18
CA LEU A 754 -20.96 11.08 13.86
C LEU A 754 -19.68 11.58 14.53
#